data_92abb9f4740915cf52e915111881e4f3
#
_entry.id   92abb9f4740915cf52e915111881e4f3
#
_cell.length_a   1.000
_cell.length_b   1.000
_cell.length_c   1.000
_cell.angle_alpha   90.00
_cell.angle_beta   90.00
_cell.angle_gamma   90.00
#
_symmetry.space_group_name_H-M   'P 1'
#
loop_
_entity.id
_entity.type
_entity.pdbx_description
1 polymer ?
#
loop_
_entity_poly.entity_id
_entity_poly.type
_entity_poly.pdbx_seq_one_letter_code
_entity_poly.pdbx_strand_id
1 'polypeptide(L)'
;MQQRKIANAIRLLVSGASAGLVISVSTIPLVAHAQAGAGEDAAGRRAGTGGNVLPQVTVSGDAIQNTNDAPLGISRLPETVRETPKTINVVPQEVIEQQHATSLEQILKNVPGITISTGEGNGGQNGDQFRIRGLSAKGDIYVDGLRDFGAYKRDAFNTESVEVIKGPSGESFGVGNVGGLINQTTKKANLHTSTSIDQGFATEDTYRTTVDSNFRLNDTSALRINGMFQNGRVADRAHVGDDRRGLAIDFGTGLGTSTEWHLNYSYLRRTGAPDFGVPVAQGADGIYRPLTEYGVPGISSSTSYVRNTDRDRTDAHVVSSNFKTKLDNGITISNDTRFSYYERDFSATNPAGINAANLQRLLAGQNVALSYGAGGGMTYLQRGWGVQNVLSARGEFMTGSLRHKAMVGLDTIYQRDHRSLGTWTGRNNNQTVVNPVFDNSPNATVAYGNTRDANATNVGVFMNDRVWLNDKFSLLGSLRWDYFQSEFSTSASTLGGKADSKKLSPSISAIWEPTQDAMFYTSFSRTYRPVGTDIAVAVGGVASEVPQNGVGNEPERSDTIEVGAKVDFLDKRLGLTGAIFQTKKANAYTVDPVTGDITNGFSDSGEGRKIRGVEVGLSGRIVGGWTANVAYAYLSGEVTSATNGAIVGNAAPGVSRHNVTLWTAYDIPHTLLPVPGKLTIGGGLQYATGYWADSANTAKMPDNFSLDAMIAYKVGKYRISLNGYNLTDHLNYQSSFGAVRAVPTSRRTFLLNVGMTF
;
A
#
# COMPACT_ATOMS: atom_id res chain seq x y z
N MET A 1 -38.57 -1.12 0.31
CA MET A 1 -38.26 -1.36 1.74
C MET A 1 -36.79 -1.07 2.10
N GLN A 2 -35.84 -1.22 1.19
CA GLN A 2 -34.42 -0.94 1.44
C GLN A 2 -34.05 0.53 1.61
N GLN A 3 -34.69 1.45 0.89
CA GLN A 3 -34.40 2.90 1.04
C GLN A 3 -34.75 3.47 2.43
N ARG A 4 -35.72 2.87 3.14
CA ARG A 4 -36.06 3.28 4.52
C ARG A 4 -35.03 2.82 5.57
N LYS A 5 -34.26 1.76 5.32
CA LYS A 5 -33.22 1.30 6.26
C LYS A 5 -31.96 2.16 6.19
N ILE A 6 -31.61 2.66 5.01
CA ILE A 6 -30.45 3.60 4.83
C ILE A 6 -30.79 4.96 5.45
N ALA A 7 -32.02 5.44 5.28
CA ALA A 7 -32.47 6.69 5.92
C ALA A 7 -32.49 6.60 7.46
N ASN A 8 -32.76 5.44 8.01
CA ASN A 8 -32.74 5.22 9.47
C ASN A 8 -31.31 5.08 10.03
N ALA A 9 -30.36 4.50 9.28
CA ALA A 9 -28.95 4.46 9.67
C ALA A 9 -28.31 5.86 9.66
N ILE A 10 -28.66 6.68 8.69
CA ILE A 10 -28.21 8.09 8.61
C ILE A 10 -28.85 8.92 9.74
N ARG A 11 -30.12 8.66 10.11
CA ARG A 11 -30.76 9.34 11.24
C ARG A 11 -30.18 8.96 12.60
N LEU A 12 -29.70 7.73 12.79
CA LEU A 12 -29.04 7.30 14.03
C LEU A 12 -27.62 7.89 14.19
N LEU A 13 -26.91 8.15 13.09
CA LEU A 13 -25.62 8.83 13.10
C LEU A 13 -25.77 10.35 13.33
N VAL A 14 -26.89 10.97 12.89
CA VAL A 14 -27.16 12.40 13.05
C VAL A 14 -27.77 12.73 14.42
N SER A 15 -28.48 11.79 15.06
CA SER A 15 -29.10 12.02 16.37
C SER A 15 -28.16 11.88 17.57
N GLY A 16 -26.92 11.39 17.37
CA GLY A 16 -25.87 11.35 18.41
C GLY A 16 -25.01 12.62 18.50
N ALA A 17 -25.15 13.58 17.57
CA ALA A 17 -24.31 14.77 17.45
C ALA A 17 -25.11 16.09 17.53
N SER A 18 -26.29 16.10 18.14
CA SER A 18 -27.08 17.34 18.31
C SER A 18 -26.71 18.06 19.60
N ALA A 19 -25.53 18.70 19.60
CA ALA A 19 -25.25 19.88 20.42
C ALA A 19 -24.55 20.92 19.54
N GLY A 20 -25.36 21.74 18.90
CA GLY A 20 -25.10 23.12 18.47
C GLY A 20 -24.02 23.35 17.41
N LEU A 21 -24.37 23.39 16.12
CA LEU A 21 -23.77 24.34 15.20
C LEU A 21 -24.80 24.73 14.11
N VAL A 22 -25.38 25.90 14.27
CA VAL A 22 -26.08 26.60 13.20
C VAL A 22 -25.02 27.33 12.37
N ILE A 23 -24.77 26.88 11.16
CA ILE A 23 -23.91 27.60 10.20
C ILE A 23 -24.83 28.48 9.35
N SER A 24 -24.80 29.78 9.64
CA SER A 24 -25.31 30.83 8.73
C SER A 24 -24.20 31.12 7.70
N VAL A 25 -24.46 30.80 6.44
CA VAL A 25 -23.60 31.18 5.31
C VAL A 25 -23.82 32.65 5.03
N SER A 26 -22.90 33.51 5.48
CA SER A 26 -22.77 34.89 5.04
C SER A 26 -21.62 34.96 4.03
N THR A 27 -21.94 35.45 2.84
CA THR A 27 -21.02 35.74 1.75
C THR A 27 -20.02 36.82 2.17
N ILE A 28 -18.73 36.53 2.18
CA ILE A 28 -17.65 37.49 2.39
C ILE A 28 -16.94 37.70 1.04
N PRO A 29 -16.82 38.95 0.55
CA PRO A 29 -16.03 39.21 -0.66
C PRO A 29 -14.53 39.14 -0.36
N LEU A 30 -13.79 38.41 -1.19
CA LEU A 30 -12.31 38.37 -1.17
C LEU A 30 -11.77 39.74 -1.65
N VAL A 31 -11.15 40.47 -0.76
CA VAL A 31 -10.25 41.56 -1.11
C VAL A 31 -8.83 41.15 -0.73
N ALA A 32 -8.02 40.95 -1.74
CA ALA A 32 -6.59 40.68 -1.56
C ALA A 32 -5.86 41.99 -1.23
N HIS A 33 -5.22 42.09 -0.07
CA HIS A 33 -4.21 43.09 0.21
C HIS A 33 -2.87 42.36 0.49
N ALA A 34 -1.94 42.54 -0.44
CA ALA A 34 -0.55 42.20 -0.23
C ALA A 34 0.13 43.31 0.61
N GLN A 35 0.72 42.93 1.71
CA GLN A 35 1.68 43.79 2.41
C GLN A 35 2.94 42.98 2.73
N ALA A 36 4.04 43.45 2.13
CA ALA A 36 5.39 42.98 2.39
C ALA A 36 5.88 43.54 3.74
N GLY A 37 6.50 42.70 4.52
CA GLY A 37 7.23 43.10 5.74
C GLY A 37 8.37 42.14 5.98
N ALA A 38 9.60 42.59 5.68
CA ALA A 38 10.86 41.96 6.06
C ALA A 38 11.14 42.24 7.54
N GLY A 39 11.80 41.29 8.22
CA GLY A 39 12.27 41.51 9.61
C GLY A 39 12.89 40.29 10.24
N GLU A 40 14.15 40.32 10.31
CA GLU A 40 15.25 39.58 10.91
C GLU A 40 15.04 38.83 12.23
N ASP A 41 15.83 37.75 12.32
CA ASP A 41 16.49 37.11 13.48
C ASP A 41 16.18 37.57 14.91
N ALA A 42 15.91 36.56 15.77
CA ALA A 42 16.61 36.47 17.07
C ALA A 42 16.43 35.09 17.73
N ALA A 43 17.53 34.41 17.93
CA ALA A 43 17.67 33.30 18.87
C ALA A 43 17.34 33.74 20.28
N GLY A 44 16.44 33.02 20.95
CA GLY A 44 16.10 33.25 22.34
C GLY A 44 15.52 32.01 22.99
N ARG A 45 16.41 31.12 23.50
CA ARG A 45 15.99 30.08 24.50
C ARG A 45 15.28 30.73 25.67
N ARG A 46 14.00 30.44 25.82
CA ARG A 46 13.34 30.52 27.15
C ARG A 46 12.77 29.15 27.48
N ALA A 47 13.31 28.56 28.54
CA ALA A 47 12.69 27.48 29.25
C ALA A 47 11.34 28.00 29.82
N GLY A 48 10.24 27.55 29.26
CA GLY A 48 8.87 27.86 29.70
C GLY A 48 8.20 26.57 30.14
N THR A 49 7.75 26.59 31.36
CA THR A 49 6.83 25.73 32.11
C THR A 49 6.02 24.76 31.21
N GLY A 50 6.16 23.45 31.48
CA GLY A 50 5.52 22.36 30.80
C GLY A 50 3.99 22.45 30.74
N GLY A 51 3.49 22.98 29.64
CA GLY A 51 2.10 22.82 29.23
C GLY A 51 1.91 21.46 28.55
N ASN A 52 0.72 20.87 28.70
CA ASN A 52 0.29 19.60 28.06
C ASN A 52 0.12 19.72 26.52
N VAL A 53 1.14 20.20 25.81
CA VAL A 53 1.10 20.37 24.35
C VAL A 53 1.44 19.05 23.66
N LEU A 54 0.69 18.68 22.66
CA LEU A 54 1.00 17.53 21.80
C LEU A 54 2.20 17.86 20.91
N PRO A 55 3.16 16.93 20.72
CA PRO A 55 4.30 17.17 19.86
C PRO A 55 3.81 17.40 18.41
N GLN A 56 4.19 18.54 17.85
CA GLN A 56 3.92 18.85 16.43
C GLN A 56 4.94 18.10 15.58
N VAL A 57 4.44 17.33 14.59
CA VAL A 57 5.29 16.73 13.57
C VAL A 57 5.63 17.84 12.58
N THR A 58 6.83 18.34 12.62
CA THR A 58 7.33 19.30 11.64
C THR A 58 8.21 18.55 10.65
N VAL A 59 7.68 18.28 9.46
CA VAL A 59 8.50 17.84 8.32
C VAL A 59 9.11 19.09 7.71
N SER A 60 10.40 19.26 7.83
CA SER A 60 11.10 20.39 7.25
C SER A 60 12.27 19.91 6.39
N GLY A 61 12.21 20.20 5.10
CA GLY A 61 13.37 20.22 4.24
C GLY A 61 13.36 19.30 3.04
N ASP A 62 14.02 19.74 1.98
CA ASP A 62 14.24 19.01 0.72
C ASP A 62 15.24 17.83 0.84
N ALA A 63 15.65 17.44 2.07
CA ALA A 63 16.71 16.46 2.32
C ALA A 63 16.17 15.24 3.09
N ILE A 64 16.49 14.04 2.63
CA ILE A 64 16.11 12.78 3.29
C ILE A 64 16.61 12.80 4.74
N GLN A 65 15.68 12.60 5.67
CA GLN A 65 15.95 12.56 7.10
C GLN A 65 16.22 11.13 7.59
N ASN A 66 16.79 11.02 8.80
CA ASN A 66 16.89 9.74 9.51
C ASN A 66 15.48 9.21 9.81
N THR A 67 15.11 8.08 9.22
CA THR A 67 13.78 7.50 9.39
C THR A 67 13.59 6.77 10.74
N ASN A 68 14.66 6.54 11.53
CA ASN A 68 14.51 5.96 12.87
C ASN A 68 13.71 6.87 13.82
N ASP A 69 13.85 8.18 13.66
CA ASP A 69 13.12 9.15 14.49
C ASP A 69 11.74 9.52 13.87
N ALA A 70 11.39 8.95 12.70
CA ALA A 70 10.10 9.20 12.08
C ALA A 70 8.95 8.67 12.95
N PRO A 71 7.91 9.48 13.21
CA PRO A 71 6.68 9.00 13.80
C PRO A 71 5.94 8.12 12.80
N LEU A 72 5.20 7.12 13.27
CA LEU A 72 4.48 6.21 12.39
C LEU A 72 3.12 6.75 11.92
N GLY A 73 2.69 7.93 12.40
CA GLY A 73 1.39 8.51 12.03
C GLY A 73 0.17 7.67 12.44
N ILE A 74 0.35 6.68 13.29
CA ILE A 74 -0.66 5.68 13.67
C ILE A 74 -0.93 5.79 15.17
N SER A 75 -2.16 6.11 15.55
CA SER A 75 -2.52 6.35 16.98
C SER A 75 -2.29 5.14 17.88
N ARG A 76 -2.48 3.92 17.35
CA ARG A 76 -2.26 2.66 18.10
C ARG A 76 -0.80 2.17 18.06
N LEU A 77 0.08 2.85 17.35
CA LEU A 77 1.54 2.73 17.38
C LEU A 77 2.16 4.13 17.52
N PRO A 78 2.02 4.77 18.67
CA PRO A 78 2.38 6.17 18.86
C PRO A 78 3.89 6.41 18.99
N GLU A 79 4.66 5.35 18.89
CA GLU A 79 6.11 5.36 19.02
C GLU A 79 6.78 5.75 17.70
N THR A 80 8.05 6.13 17.74
CA THR A 80 8.88 6.29 16.56
C THR A 80 9.28 4.93 15.97
N VAL A 81 9.82 4.93 14.77
CA VAL A 81 10.38 3.72 14.16
C VAL A 81 11.40 3.09 15.11
N ARG A 82 12.31 3.88 15.70
CA ARG A 82 13.35 3.39 16.61
C ARG A 82 12.79 2.71 17.86
N GLU A 83 11.75 3.27 18.47
CA GLU A 83 11.16 2.74 19.70
C GLU A 83 10.29 1.49 19.48
N THR A 84 9.95 1.16 18.23
CA THR A 84 9.09 0.03 17.90
C THR A 84 9.94 -1.22 17.62
N PRO A 85 9.82 -2.32 18.40
CA PRO A 85 10.65 -3.53 18.22
C PRO A 85 10.16 -4.43 17.09
N LYS A 86 10.11 -3.89 15.88
CA LYS A 86 9.74 -4.55 14.61
C LYS A 86 10.53 -3.95 13.46
N THR A 87 10.71 -4.72 12.38
CA THR A 87 11.23 -4.19 11.12
C THR A 87 10.20 -3.27 10.47
N ILE A 88 10.56 -2.00 10.32
CA ILE A 88 9.74 -0.98 9.67
C ILE A 88 10.59 -0.25 8.64
N ASN A 89 10.08 -0.15 7.42
CA ASN A 89 10.63 0.71 6.38
C ASN A 89 9.74 1.92 6.19
N VAL A 90 10.31 3.11 6.20
CA VAL A 90 9.62 4.37 5.90
C VAL A 90 10.14 4.92 4.59
N VAL A 91 9.23 5.24 3.67
CA VAL A 91 9.54 6.03 2.49
C VAL A 91 9.03 7.44 2.76
N PRO A 92 9.93 8.39 3.08
CA PRO A 92 9.54 9.74 3.47
C PRO A 92 9.15 10.59 2.26
N GLN A 93 8.49 11.72 2.53
CA GLN A 93 8.00 12.66 1.51
C GLN A 93 9.11 13.09 0.54
N GLU A 94 10.31 13.33 1.03
CA GLU A 94 11.43 13.78 0.22
C GLU A 94 11.80 12.77 -0.88
N VAL A 95 11.77 11.48 -0.57
CA VAL A 95 12.01 10.41 -1.56
C VAL A 95 10.86 10.35 -2.57
N ILE A 96 9.60 10.45 -2.09
CA ILE A 96 8.41 10.45 -2.96
C ILE A 96 8.46 11.62 -3.94
N GLU A 97 8.80 12.81 -3.46
CA GLU A 97 8.89 14.04 -4.27
C GLU A 97 10.09 14.04 -5.22
N GLN A 98 11.27 13.59 -4.77
CA GLN A 98 12.45 13.51 -5.61
C GLN A 98 12.27 12.51 -6.77
N GLN A 99 11.60 11.41 -6.49
CA GLN A 99 11.25 10.39 -7.50
C GLN A 99 9.99 10.72 -8.29
N HIS A 100 9.24 11.77 -7.94
CA HIS A 100 7.91 12.05 -8.49
C HIS A 100 7.00 10.81 -8.55
N ALA A 101 7.02 10.00 -7.48
CA ALA A 101 6.21 8.79 -7.42
C ALA A 101 4.71 9.15 -7.38
N THR A 102 3.93 8.62 -8.32
CA THR A 102 2.51 8.96 -8.50
C THR A 102 1.55 7.92 -7.96
N SER A 103 2.04 6.75 -7.54
CA SER A 103 1.21 5.65 -7.02
C SER A 103 1.88 4.95 -5.85
N LEU A 104 1.07 4.29 -5.01
CA LEU A 104 1.56 3.46 -3.92
C LEU A 104 2.57 2.40 -4.40
N GLU A 105 2.31 1.80 -5.56
CA GLU A 105 3.20 0.84 -6.19
C GLU A 105 4.60 1.43 -6.46
N GLN A 106 4.68 2.65 -7.01
CA GLN A 106 5.96 3.30 -7.29
C GLN A 106 6.71 3.64 -5.99
N ILE A 107 6.00 4.08 -4.95
CA ILE A 107 6.59 4.35 -3.63
C ILE A 107 7.22 3.08 -3.05
N LEU A 108 6.51 1.96 -3.13
CA LEU A 108 6.93 0.68 -2.56
C LEU A 108 8.12 0.03 -3.27
N LYS A 109 8.53 0.51 -4.44
CA LYS A 109 9.81 0.12 -5.08
C LYS A 109 11.03 0.46 -4.22
N ASN A 110 10.90 1.39 -3.28
CA ASN A 110 11.93 1.74 -2.29
C ASN A 110 12.02 0.77 -1.10
N VAL A 111 11.11 -0.21 -1.02
CA VAL A 111 11.05 -1.17 0.10
C VAL A 111 11.44 -2.57 -0.38
N PRO A 112 12.55 -3.14 0.09
CA PRO A 112 12.99 -4.46 -0.34
C PRO A 112 12.06 -5.56 0.17
N GLY A 113 11.94 -6.64 -0.61
CA GLY A 113 11.10 -7.79 -0.26
C GLY A 113 9.60 -7.56 -0.45
N ILE A 114 9.21 -6.50 -1.17
CA ILE A 114 7.85 -6.30 -1.67
C ILE A 114 7.79 -6.86 -3.10
N THR A 115 6.76 -7.66 -3.37
CA THR A 115 6.40 -8.08 -4.72
C THR A 115 4.93 -7.79 -4.98
N ILE A 116 4.57 -7.58 -6.25
CA ILE A 116 3.20 -7.31 -6.65
C ILE A 116 2.60 -8.59 -7.21
N SER A 117 1.38 -8.89 -6.83
CA SER A 117 0.61 -9.98 -7.45
C SER A 117 -0.46 -9.42 -8.38
N THR A 118 -0.67 -10.08 -9.51
CA THR A 118 -1.77 -9.77 -10.42
C THR A 118 -2.88 -10.79 -10.19
N GLY A 119 -4.07 -10.29 -9.99
CA GLY A 119 -5.24 -11.14 -10.03
C GLY A 119 -5.73 -11.58 -8.66
N GLU A 120 -7.02 -11.77 -8.60
CA GLU A 120 -7.77 -12.44 -7.55
C GLU A 120 -8.28 -13.73 -8.13
N GLY A 121 -8.02 -14.85 -7.47
CA GLY A 121 -8.52 -16.12 -7.90
C GLY A 121 -8.31 -16.31 -9.40
N ASN A 122 -9.33 -16.13 -10.19
CA ASN A 122 -9.28 -16.25 -11.66
C ASN A 122 -8.46 -15.17 -12.37
N GLY A 123 -7.59 -14.46 -11.66
CA GLY A 123 -6.70 -13.47 -12.24
C GLY A 123 -7.40 -12.22 -12.78
N GLY A 124 -8.56 -11.88 -12.23
CA GLY A 124 -9.45 -10.87 -12.78
C GLY A 124 -9.39 -9.48 -12.17
N GLN A 125 -8.63 -9.24 -11.12
CA GLN A 125 -8.54 -7.89 -10.58
C GLN A 125 -7.18 -7.23 -10.80
N ASN A 126 -7.22 -5.97 -11.21
CA ASN A 126 -6.11 -5.06 -11.29
C ASN A 126 -6.28 -4.00 -10.19
N GLY A 127 -5.54 -4.10 -9.09
CA GLY A 127 -5.57 -3.20 -7.95
C GLY A 127 -4.24 -3.29 -7.21
N ASP A 128 -4.11 -2.56 -6.13
CA ASP A 128 -2.94 -2.64 -5.27
C ASP A 128 -2.96 -3.95 -4.48
N GLN A 129 -2.22 -4.93 -4.96
CA GLN A 129 -2.10 -6.25 -4.36
C GLN A 129 -0.62 -6.57 -4.14
N PHE A 130 -0.20 -6.49 -2.88
CA PHE A 130 1.19 -6.66 -2.51
C PHE A 130 1.42 -7.97 -1.74
N ARG A 131 2.67 -8.43 -1.79
CA ARG A 131 3.22 -9.44 -0.90
C ARG A 131 4.39 -8.82 -0.14
N ILE A 132 4.44 -9.06 1.14
CA ILE A 132 5.54 -8.66 2.02
C ILE A 132 6.29 -9.93 2.41
N ARG A 133 7.59 -10.00 2.12
CA ARG A 133 8.41 -11.21 2.37
C ARG A 133 7.80 -12.47 1.71
N GLY A 134 7.15 -12.33 0.55
CA GLY A 134 6.46 -13.42 -0.16
C GLY A 134 5.09 -13.82 0.40
N LEU A 135 4.65 -13.22 1.52
CA LEU A 135 3.35 -13.46 2.13
C LEU A 135 2.33 -12.41 1.65
N SER A 136 1.08 -12.83 1.44
CA SER A 136 0.02 -11.92 0.97
C SER A 136 -0.24 -10.80 1.96
N ALA A 137 -0.30 -9.56 1.45
CA ALA A 137 -0.75 -8.36 2.14
C ALA A 137 -1.94 -7.73 1.41
N LYS A 138 -2.74 -8.55 0.71
CA LYS A 138 -4.02 -8.13 0.14
C LYS A 138 -4.94 -7.69 1.28
N GLY A 139 -5.57 -6.51 1.14
CA GLY A 139 -6.43 -5.97 2.19
C GLY A 139 -5.69 -5.47 3.44
N ASP A 140 -4.37 -5.57 3.49
CA ASP A 140 -3.56 -5.08 4.59
C ASP A 140 -2.94 -3.69 4.25
N ILE A 141 -3.72 -2.87 3.53
CA ILE A 141 -3.40 -1.48 3.22
C ILE A 141 -4.20 -0.59 4.16
N TYR A 142 -3.50 0.35 4.77
CA TYR A 142 -4.03 1.29 5.76
C TYR A 142 -3.75 2.73 5.31
N VAL A 143 -4.57 3.64 5.75
CA VAL A 143 -4.38 5.09 5.62
C VAL A 143 -4.59 5.70 6.99
N ASP A 144 -3.60 6.43 7.49
CA ASP A 144 -3.58 6.99 8.85
C ASP A 144 -3.91 5.96 9.94
N GLY A 145 -3.41 4.72 9.78
CA GLY A 145 -3.63 3.62 10.70
C GLY A 145 -5.00 2.93 10.61
N LEU A 146 -5.89 3.37 9.75
CA LEU A 146 -7.20 2.73 9.51
C LEU A 146 -7.21 1.95 8.21
N ARG A 147 -7.85 0.77 8.19
CA ARG A 147 -7.89 -0.11 7.02
C ARG A 147 -8.58 0.59 5.85
N ASP A 148 -7.96 0.54 4.67
CA ASP A 148 -8.53 1.06 3.45
C ASP A 148 -9.26 -0.06 2.70
N PHE A 149 -10.59 0.04 2.68
CA PHE A 149 -11.46 -0.95 2.07
C PHE A 149 -11.49 -0.81 0.55
N GLY A 150 -11.47 -1.92 -0.16
CA GLY A 150 -11.61 -1.94 -1.60
C GLY A 150 -10.34 -2.31 -2.37
N ALA A 151 -10.56 -2.89 -3.56
CA ALA A 151 -9.51 -3.31 -4.46
C ALA A 151 -9.40 -2.31 -5.62
N TYR A 152 -8.61 -1.26 -5.47
CA TYR A 152 -8.32 -0.25 -6.49
C TYR A 152 -6.86 0.20 -6.42
N LYS A 153 -6.38 0.90 -7.46
CA LYS A 153 -5.04 1.50 -7.47
C LYS A 153 -5.07 2.87 -6.81
N ARG A 154 -4.18 3.07 -5.82
CA ARG A 154 -4.08 4.30 -5.03
C ARG A 154 -3.10 5.27 -5.65
N ASP A 155 -3.40 6.56 -5.53
CA ASP A 155 -2.55 7.65 -5.97
C ASP A 155 -1.80 8.28 -4.80
N ALA A 156 -0.63 8.86 -5.08
CA ALA A 156 0.26 9.45 -4.09
C ALA A 156 0.02 10.95 -3.83
N PHE A 157 -0.95 11.61 -4.51
CA PHE A 157 -1.08 13.08 -4.48
C PHE A 157 -1.31 13.66 -3.07
N ASN A 158 -1.91 12.87 -2.18
CA ASN A 158 -2.20 13.24 -0.78
C ASN A 158 -1.39 12.42 0.23
N THR A 159 -0.26 11.85 -0.19
CA THR A 159 0.59 11.03 0.67
C THR A 159 1.78 11.84 1.15
N GLU A 160 2.04 11.82 2.46
CA GLU A 160 3.21 12.42 3.10
C GLU A 160 4.33 11.39 3.28
N SER A 161 3.99 10.18 3.76
CA SER A 161 4.92 9.07 3.87
C SER A 161 4.22 7.72 3.69
N VAL A 162 5.00 6.69 3.47
CA VAL A 162 4.52 5.30 3.46
C VAL A 162 5.36 4.46 4.40
N GLU A 163 4.71 3.82 5.35
CA GLU A 163 5.31 2.91 6.32
C GLU A 163 4.96 1.47 5.96
N VAL A 164 5.97 0.61 5.89
CA VAL A 164 5.78 -0.83 5.73
C VAL A 164 6.23 -1.51 7.02
N ILE A 165 5.27 -2.01 7.79
CA ILE A 165 5.51 -2.77 9.01
C ILE A 165 5.54 -4.23 8.62
N LYS A 166 6.70 -4.88 8.75
CA LYS A 166 6.91 -6.26 8.30
C LYS A 166 6.70 -7.27 9.41
N GLY A 167 6.19 -8.44 9.04
CA GLY A 167 5.81 -9.50 9.96
C GLY A 167 4.42 -9.32 10.59
N PRO A 168 3.91 -10.34 11.28
CA PRO A 168 2.60 -10.33 11.91
C PRO A 168 2.39 -9.12 12.80
N SER A 169 1.25 -8.46 12.65
CA SER A 169 0.89 -7.25 13.41
C SER A 169 -0.55 -7.32 13.95
N GLY A 170 -1.03 -8.55 14.18
CA GLY A 170 -2.39 -8.79 14.66
C GLY A 170 -2.68 -8.18 16.03
N GLU A 171 -1.68 -8.10 16.90
CA GLU A 171 -1.80 -7.51 18.24
C GLU A 171 -2.19 -6.02 18.22
N SER A 172 -1.85 -5.32 17.14
CA SER A 172 -2.18 -3.90 16.97
C SER A 172 -3.30 -3.67 15.95
N PHE A 173 -3.33 -4.45 14.86
CA PHE A 173 -4.20 -4.19 13.70
C PHE A 173 -5.30 -5.24 13.49
N GLY A 174 -5.33 -6.29 14.30
CA GLY A 174 -6.35 -7.33 14.25
C GLY A 174 -6.14 -8.35 13.14
N VAL A 175 -7.26 -8.91 12.68
CA VAL A 175 -7.26 -9.99 11.69
C VAL A 175 -6.61 -9.58 10.37
N GLY A 176 -5.89 -10.52 9.73
CA GLY A 176 -5.06 -10.25 8.55
C GLY A 176 -3.60 -10.03 8.93
N ASN A 177 -2.90 -9.19 8.19
CA ASN A 177 -1.52 -8.74 8.47
C ASN A 177 -0.51 -9.88 8.63
N VAL A 178 -0.69 -10.98 7.90
CA VAL A 178 0.16 -12.20 8.03
C VAL A 178 1.61 -11.97 7.57
N GLY A 179 1.80 -11.14 6.53
CA GLY A 179 3.11 -10.72 6.05
C GLY A 179 3.56 -9.37 6.63
N GLY A 180 2.61 -8.64 7.19
CA GLY A 180 2.76 -7.26 7.62
C GLY A 180 1.69 -6.37 7.00
N LEU A 181 1.88 -5.06 7.06
CA LEU A 181 0.95 -4.07 6.51
C LEU A 181 1.68 -2.90 5.85
N ILE A 182 0.94 -2.17 5.03
CA ILE A 182 1.37 -0.94 4.37
C ILE A 182 0.46 0.17 4.86
N ASN A 183 1.02 1.22 5.47
CA ASN A 183 0.30 2.41 5.88
C ASN A 183 0.70 3.60 5.00
N GLN A 184 -0.28 4.37 4.54
CA GLN A 184 -0.07 5.67 3.91
C GLN A 184 -0.45 6.74 4.93
N THR A 185 0.50 7.58 5.32
CA THR A 185 0.24 8.78 6.12
C THR A 185 -0.16 9.91 5.18
N THR A 186 -1.32 10.51 5.43
CA THR A 186 -1.85 11.59 4.58
C THR A 186 -1.30 12.96 4.98
N LYS A 187 -1.26 13.86 4.01
CA LYS A 187 -0.96 15.28 4.23
C LYS A 187 -2.06 15.92 5.05
N LYS A 188 -1.72 16.46 6.23
CA LYS A 188 -2.67 17.10 7.15
C LYS A 188 -2.49 18.61 7.20
N ALA A 189 -3.58 19.31 7.53
CA ALA A 189 -3.57 20.74 7.78
C ALA A 189 -2.65 21.09 8.97
N ASN A 190 -1.88 22.16 8.84
CA ASN A 190 -0.95 22.64 9.85
C ASN A 190 -0.93 24.17 9.92
N LEU A 191 -0.29 24.74 10.93
CA LEU A 191 -0.31 26.19 11.18
C LEU A 191 0.65 27.01 10.29
N HIS A 192 1.24 26.39 9.24
CA HIS A 192 2.11 27.07 8.29
C HIS A 192 1.39 27.26 6.95
N THR A 193 1.16 28.52 6.53
CA THR A 193 0.52 28.80 5.24
C THR A 193 1.52 28.61 4.10
N SER A 194 1.13 27.78 3.11
CA SER A 194 1.92 27.51 1.92
C SER A 194 1.04 27.03 0.78
N THR A 195 1.44 27.29 -0.45
CA THR A 195 0.80 26.76 -1.65
C THR A 195 1.88 26.29 -2.62
N SER A 196 1.76 25.07 -3.12
CA SER A 196 2.58 24.56 -4.22
C SER A 196 1.73 24.11 -5.39
N ILE A 197 2.23 24.32 -6.59
CA ILE A 197 1.63 23.88 -7.85
C ILE A 197 2.74 23.20 -8.64
N ASP A 198 2.53 21.98 -9.07
CA ASP A 198 3.48 21.21 -9.88
C ASP A 198 2.83 20.73 -11.17
N GLN A 199 3.56 20.88 -12.28
CA GLN A 199 3.17 20.42 -13.61
C GLN A 199 4.23 19.47 -14.16
N GLY A 200 3.86 18.22 -14.35
CA GLY A 200 4.69 17.16 -14.93
C GLY A 200 4.31 16.85 -16.38
N PHE A 201 5.34 16.56 -17.19
CA PHE A 201 5.24 16.07 -18.57
C PHE A 201 6.11 14.82 -18.69
N ALA A 202 5.49 13.67 -18.96
CA ALA A 202 6.20 12.41 -19.05
C ALA A 202 6.10 11.79 -20.44
N THR A 203 6.96 10.81 -20.70
CA THR A 203 6.91 9.97 -21.91
C THR A 203 5.50 9.45 -22.16
N GLU A 204 5.12 9.23 -23.44
CA GLU A 204 3.79 8.78 -23.89
C GLU A 204 2.65 9.76 -23.57
N ASP A 205 2.90 11.05 -23.83
CA ASP A 205 1.90 12.10 -23.73
C ASP A 205 1.18 12.16 -22.37
N THR A 206 1.89 11.84 -21.30
CA THR A 206 1.34 11.90 -19.95
C THR A 206 1.62 13.24 -19.30
N TYR A 207 0.55 13.91 -18.84
CA TYR A 207 0.65 15.15 -18.06
C TYR A 207 -0.07 15.00 -16.74
N ARG A 208 0.56 15.59 -15.71
CA ARG A 208 0.05 15.58 -14.35
C ARG A 208 0.21 16.95 -13.71
N THR A 209 -0.90 17.47 -13.21
CA THR A 209 -0.94 18.70 -12.40
C THR A 209 -1.31 18.34 -10.97
N THR A 210 -0.57 18.88 -10.01
CA THR A 210 -0.93 18.79 -8.58
C THR A 210 -0.93 20.17 -7.94
N VAL A 211 -1.83 20.38 -7.00
CA VAL A 211 -1.93 21.57 -6.16
C VAL A 211 -1.99 21.12 -4.72
N ASP A 212 -1.20 21.73 -3.86
CA ASP A 212 -1.20 21.53 -2.42
C ASP A 212 -1.22 22.90 -1.72
N SER A 213 -2.32 23.24 -1.09
CA SER A 213 -2.50 24.53 -0.43
C SER A 213 -2.89 24.31 1.02
N ASN A 214 -2.12 24.87 1.93
CA ASN A 214 -2.38 24.88 3.36
C ASN A 214 -2.59 26.31 3.85
N PHE A 215 -3.71 26.56 4.52
CA PHE A 215 -4.13 27.86 5.01
C PHE A 215 -4.26 27.83 6.53
N ARG A 216 -3.47 28.60 7.23
CA ARG A 216 -3.72 28.89 8.64
C ARG A 216 -4.95 29.79 8.76
N LEU A 217 -5.99 29.32 9.43
CA LEU A 217 -7.24 30.09 9.63
C LEU A 217 -7.20 30.95 10.88
N ASN A 218 -6.57 30.44 11.95
CA ASN A 218 -6.31 31.15 13.21
C ASN A 218 -5.14 30.47 13.94
N ASP A 219 -4.94 30.77 15.24
CA ASP A 219 -3.81 30.27 16.01
C ASP A 219 -3.83 28.76 16.28
N THR A 220 -4.98 28.12 16.11
CA THR A 220 -5.14 26.68 16.39
C THR A 220 -5.88 25.92 15.31
N SER A 221 -6.24 26.58 14.17
CA SER A 221 -7.00 25.94 13.12
C SER A 221 -6.41 26.21 11.76
N ALA A 222 -6.45 25.20 10.89
CA ALA A 222 -5.96 25.27 9.53
C ALA A 222 -6.82 24.43 8.57
N LEU A 223 -6.71 24.74 7.27
CA LEU A 223 -7.36 24.01 6.18
C LEU A 223 -6.28 23.66 5.14
N ARG A 224 -6.19 22.40 4.74
CA ARG A 224 -5.33 21.97 3.62
C ARG A 224 -6.15 21.37 2.51
N ILE A 225 -5.86 21.76 1.27
CA ILE A 225 -6.55 21.29 0.07
C ILE A 225 -5.48 20.75 -0.88
N ASN A 226 -5.63 19.50 -1.29
CA ASN A 226 -4.81 18.86 -2.30
C ASN A 226 -5.66 18.51 -3.52
N GLY A 227 -5.24 18.93 -4.70
CA GLY A 227 -5.87 18.61 -5.98
C GLY A 227 -4.91 17.90 -6.91
N MET A 228 -5.44 17.00 -7.73
CA MET A 228 -4.65 16.28 -8.73
C MET A 228 -5.47 16.04 -9.99
N PHE A 229 -4.83 16.24 -11.12
CA PHE A 229 -5.32 15.86 -12.44
C PHE A 229 -4.20 15.20 -13.23
N GLN A 230 -4.47 14.03 -13.80
CA GLN A 230 -3.56 13.31 -14.70
C GLN A 230 -4.35 12.82 -15.90
N ASN A 231 -3.77 13.01 -17.08
CA ASN A 231 -4.21 12.39 -18.32
C ASN A 231 -3.00 11.77 -19.01
N GLY A 232 -3.08 10.53 -19.46
CA GLY A 232 -1.95 9.89 -20.11
C GLY A 232 -2.11 8.40 -20.33
N ARG A 233 -1.00 7.79 -20.73
CA ARG A 233 -0.89 6.35 -21.00
C ARG A 233 0.23 5.74 -20.17
N VAL A 234 0.10 4.43 -19.96
CA VAL A 234 1.22 3.66 -19.40
C VAL A 234 2.28 3.51 -20.49
N ALA A 235 3.44 4.10 -20.26
CA ALA A 235 4.53 4.10 -21.23
C ALA A 235 4.92 2.66 -21.63
N ASP A 236 5.20 2.45 -22.92
CA ASP A 236 5.54 1.15 -23.52
C ASP A 236 4.46 0.07 -23.33
N ARG A 237 3.15 0.47 -23.20
CA ARG A 237 2.00 -0.45 -23.16
C ARG A 237 0.91 0.02 -24.11
N ALA A 238 0.75 -0.66 -25.26
CA ALA A 238 -0.20 -0.27 -26.27
C ALA A 238 -1.64 -0.25 -25.73
N HIS A 239 -2.36 0.84 -25.97
CA HIS A 239 -3.77 1.05 -25.61
C HIS A 239 -4.10 1.05 -24.10
N VAL A 240 -3.10 1.18 -23.24
CA VAL A 240 -3.31 1.23 -21.77
C VAL A 240 -3.31 2.67 -21.30
N GLY A 241 -4.52 3.25 -21.09
CA GLY A 241 -4.72 4.58 -20.52
C GLY A 241 -4.62 4.57 -19.00
N ASP A 242 -4.29 5.74 -18.42
CA ASP A 242 -4.24 5.96 -16.97
C ASP A 242 -4.61 7.41 -16.59
N ASP A 243 -5.91 7.71 -16.68
CA ASP A 243 -6.46 9.02 -16.32
C ASP A 243 -6.86 9.03 -14.85
N ARG A 244 -6.48 10.08 -14.13
CA ARG A 244 -6.75 10.21 -12.69
C ARG A 244 -7.20 11.62 -12.33
N ARG A 245 -8.08 11.72 -11.34
CA ARG A 245 -8.52 12.98 -10.72
C ARG A 245 -8.64 12.75 -9.22
N GLY A 246 -8.08 13.67 -8.45
CA GLY A 246 -8.08 13.57 -6.99
C GLY A 246 -8.39 14.91 -6.33
N LEU A 247 -9.09 14.85 -5.21
CA LEU A 247 -9.31 15.96 -4.30
C LEU A 247 -9.20 15.44 -2.87
N ALA A 248 -8.40 16.10 -2.04
CA ALA A 248 -8.39 15.85 -0.61
C ALA A 248 -8.48 17.19 0.15
N ILE A 249 -9.27 17.19 1.20
CA ILE A 249 -9.49 18.36 2.07
C ILE A 249 -9.32 17.88 3.50
N ASP A 250 -8.44 18.52 4.25
CA ASP A 250 -8.23 18.28 5.67
C ASP A 250 -8.45 19.56 6.45
N PHE A 251 -9.37 19.55 7.42
CA PHE A 251 -9.58 20.60 8.39
C PHE A 251 -9.05 20.17 9.73
N GLY A 252 -8.05 20.89 10.24
CA GLY A 252 -7.47 20.70 11.55
C GLY A 252 -7.88 21.80 12.51
N THR A 253 -8.21 21.44 13.75
CA THR A 253 -8.50 22.39 14.81
C THR A 253 -7.92 21.93 16.15
N GLY A 254 -7.65 22.89 17.06
CA GLY A 254 -6.93 22.63 18.30
C GLY A 254 -5.45 22.31 18.09
N LEU A 255 -4.90 22.61 16.91
CA LEU A 255 -3.52 22.33 16.58
C LEU A 255 -2.54 22.99 17.53
N GLY A 256 -1.57 22.20 18.04
CA GLY A 256 -0.60 22.65 19.02
C GLY A 256 -1.16 22.83 20.43
N THR A 257 -2.35 22.28 20.71
CA THR A 257 -2.94 22.28 22.06
C THR A 257 -3.02 20.86 22.63
N SER A 258 -3.61 20.69 23.81
CA SER A 258 -3.86 19.37 24.39
C SER A 258 -4.92 18.56 23.68
N THR A 259 -5.75 19.19 22.84
CA THR A 259 -6.83 18.55 22.09
C THR A 259 -6.74 18.93 20.61
N GLU A 260 -6.52 17.96 19.77
CA GLU A 260 -6.43 18.11 18.31
C GLU A 260 -7.49 17.26 17.62
N TRP A 261 -8.08 17.83 16.58
CA TRP A 261 -9.05 17.12 15.75
C TRP A 261 -8.82 17.45 14.28
N HIS A 262 -8.69 16.40 13.46
CA HIS A 262 -8.66 16.47 12.00
C HIS A 262 -9.89 15.82 11.42
N LEU A 263 -10.54 16.51 10.48
CA LEU A 263 -11.62 16.00 9.65
C LEU A 263 -11.14 16.01 8.20
N ASN A 264 -11.03 14.85 7.60
CA ASN A 264 -10.53 14.67 6.23
C ASN A 264 -11.62 14.12 5.31
N TYR A 265 -11.69 14.63 4.10
CA TYR A 265 -12.42 14.06 2.98
C TYR A 265 -11.44 13.84 1.82
N SER A 266 -11.47 12.67 1.20
CA SER A 266 -10.71 12.41 -0.03
C SER A 266 -11.58 11.74 -1.09
N TYR A 267 -11.36 12.16 -2.34
CA TYR A 267 -11.96 11.63 -3.55
C TYR A 267 -10.86 11.25 -4.54
N LEU A 268 -10.97 10.06 -5.11
CA LEU A 268 -10.10 9.59 -6.18
C LEU A 268 -10.95 8.95 -7.28
N ARG A 269 -10.83 9.47 -8.50
CA ARG A 269 -11.30 8.82 -9.72
C ARG A 269 -10.14 8.36 -10.55
N ARG A 270 -10.20 7.13 -11.01
CA ARG A 270 -9.28 6.56 -11.98
C ARG A 270 -10.06 5.94 -13.12
N THR A 271 -9.58 6.16 -14.35
CA THR A 271 -10.13 5.53 -15.56
C THR A 271 -8.97 5.05 -16.42
N GLY A 272 -9.04 3.80 -16.86
CA GLY A 272 -8.02 3.19 -17.71
C GLY A 272 -8.46 1.82 -18.19
N ALA A 273 -7.60 1.13 -18.87
CA ALA A 273 -7.79 -0.27 -19.23
C ALA A 273 -6.91 -1.16 -18.34
N PRO A 274 -7.44 -2.25 -17.79
CA PRO A 274 -6.66 -3.19 -17.01
C PRO A 274 -5.71 -3.97 -17.91
N ASP A 275 -4.42 -3.89 -17.65
CA ASP A 275 -3.40 -4.61 -18.39
C ASP A 275 -2.94 -5.84 -17.61
N PHE A 276 -3.18 -7.02 -18.18
CA PHE A 276 -2.75 -8.30 -17.62
C PHE A 276 -1.49 -8.85 -18.29
N GLY A 277 -0.80 -8.02 -19.08
CA GLY A 277 0.51 -8.32 -19.64
C GLY A 277 0.49 -9.31 -20.79
N VAL A 278 1.56 -10.10 -20.85
CA VAL A 278 1.79 -11.10 -21.89
C VAL A 278 1.62 -12.51 -21.33
N PRO A 279 1.23 -13.51 -22.18
CA PRO A 279 1.26 -14.91 -21.78
C PRO A 279 2.63 -15.34 -21.27
N VAL A 280 2.68 -16.31 -20.38
CA VAL A 280 3.89 -17.11 -20.16
C VAL A 280 3.85 -18.34 -21.04
N ALA A 281 5.02 -18.80 -21.51
CA ALA A 281 5.16 -19.92 -22.39
C ALA A 281 6.05 -21.00 -21.80
N GLN A 282 5.71 -22.25 -22.03
CA GLN A 282 6.50 -23.40 -21.59
C GLN A 282 7.68 -23.61 -22.50
N GLY A 283 8.91 -23.48 -21.96
CA GLY A 283 10.14 -23.78 -22.66
C GLY A 283 10.38 -25.29 -22.83
N ALA A 284 11.40 -25.65 -23.59
CA ALA A 284 11.80 -27.04 -23.79
C ALA A 284 12.25 -27.74 -22.50
N ASP A 285 12.68 -26.96 -21.50
CA ASP A 285 13.02 -27.41 -20.15
C ASP A 285 11.80 -27.62 -19.22
N GLY A 286 10.59 -27.44 -19.75
CA GLY A 286 9.35 -27.54 -19.00
C GLY A 286 9.02 -26.32 -18.13
N ILE A 287 9.90 -25.32 -18.04
CA ILE A 287 9.72 -24.13 -17.22
C ILE A 287 8.96 -23.05 -18.02
N TYR A 288 7.95 -22.47 -17.38
CA TYR A 288 7.20 -21.35 -17.93
C TYR A 288 7.92 -20.02 -17.66
N ARG A 289 8.08 -19.19 -18.68
CA ARG A 289 8.65 -17.82 -18.61
C ARG A 289 7.80 -16.85 -19.42
N PRO A 290 7.87 -15.54 -19.16
CA PRO A 290 7.17 -14.56 -19.99
C PRO A 290 7.52 -14.74 -21.48
N LEU A 291 6.53 -14.62 -22.34
CA LEU A 291 6.70 -14.83 -23.79
C LEU A 291 7.74 -13.88 -24.40
N THR A 292 7.91 -12.71 -23.81
CA THR A 292 8.93 -11.70 -24.18
C THR A 292 10.37 -12.14 -23.93
N GLU A 293 10.59 -13.19 -23.13
CA GLU A 293 11.94 -13.76 -22.88
C GLU A 293 12.42 -14.70 -23.99
N TYR A 294 11.54 -15.12 -24.88
CA TYR A 294 11.85 -16.09 -25.92
C TYR A 294 12.24 -15.48 -27.26
N GLY A 295 12.17 -14.15 -27.42
CA GLY A 295 12.51 -13.48 -28.69
C GLY A 295 11.54 -13.83 -29.82
N VAL A 296 10.28 -14.11 -29.52
CA VAL A 296 9.24 -14.39 -30.54
C VAL A 296 9.08 -13.17 -31.46
N PRO A 297 9.20 -13.30 -32.76
CA PRO A 297 9.03 -12.20 -33.71
C PRO A 297 7.66 -11.52 -33.56
N GLY A 298 7.66 -10.18 -33.42
CA GLY A 298 6.45 -9.38 -33.24
C GLY A 298 5.91 -9.31 -31.80
N ILE A 299 6.62 -9.88 -30.83
CA ILE A 299 6.30 -9.76 -29.39
C ILE A 299 7.36 -8.90 -28.69
N SER A 300 6.92 -7.90 -27.96
CA SER A 300 7.76 -6.98 -27.17
C SER A 300 7.10 -6.61 -25.84
N SER A 301 7.76 -5.80 -25.05
CA SER A 301 7.19 -5.20 -23.83
C SER A 301 5.95 -4.34 -24.12
N SER A 302 5.86 -3.75 -25.32
CA SER A 302 4.70 -2.95 -25.73
C SER A 302 3.49 -3.77 -26.17
N THR A 303 3.64 -5.08 -26.39
CA THR A 303 2.54 -5.96 -26.79
C THR A 303 1.47 -5.99 -25.69
N SER A 304 0.26 -5.58 -26.04
CA SER A 304 -0.90 -5.54 -25.13
C SER A 304 -2.07 -6.28 -25.76
N TYR A 305 -2.79 -7.03 -24.93
CA TYR A 305 -3.99 -7.77 -25.33
C TYR A 305 -5.28 -7.07 -24.89
N VAL A 306 -5.16 -5.82 -24.46
CA VAL A 306 -6.29 -4.96 -24.12
C VAL A 306 -7.18 -4.77 -25.34
N ARG A 307 -8.50 -4.81 -25.15
CA ARG A 307 -9.52 -4.59 -26.17
C ARG A 307 -10.32 -3.30 -25.89
N ASN A 308 -11.00 -2.79 -26.90
CA ASN A 308 -11.90 -1.64 -26.79
C ASN A 308 -13.08 -1.85 -25.80
N THR A 309 -13.33 -3.09 -25.39
CA THR A 309 -14.31 -3.45 -24.34
C THR A 309 -13.74 -3.43 -22.93
N ASP A 310 -12.41 -3.32 -22.78
CA ASP A 310 -11.74 -3.37 -21.50
C ASP A 310 -11.76 -2.00 -20.82
N ARG A 311 -12.09 -1.98 -19.54
CA ARG A 311 -12.15 -0.76 -18.75
C ARG A 311 -11.99 -1.04 -17.27
N ASP A 312 -11.37 -0.14 -16.57
CA ASP A 312 -11.27 -0.10 -15.11
C ASP A 312 -11.52 1.34 -14.66
N ARG A 313 -12.77 1.64 -14.33
CA ARG A 313 -13.15 2.93 -13.79
C ARG A 313 -13.51 2.74 -12.32
N THR A 314 -12.80 3.47 -11.47
CA THR A 314 -13.05 3.49 -10.03
C THR A 314 -13.33 4.90 -9.57
N ASP A 315 -14.34 5.06 -8.73
CA ASP A 315 -14.66 6.27 -7.96
C ASP A 315 -14.61 5.89 -6.48
N ALA A 316 -13.71 6.50 -5.70
CA ALA A 316 -13.53 6.21 -4.28
C ALA A 316 -13.72 7.48 -3.45
N HIS A 317 -14.53 7.41 -2.41
CA HIS A 317 -14.83 8.49 -1.47
C HIS A 317 -14.49 8.03 -0.05
N VAL A 318 -13.77 8.84 0.67
CA VAL A 318 -13.36 8.55 2.05
C VAL A 318 -13.59 9.77 2.93
N VAL A 319 -14.16 9.54 4.10
CA VAL A 319 -14.24 10.52 5.20
C VAL A 319 -13.51 9.93 6.39
N SER A 320 -12.58 10.69 6.98
CA SER A 320 -11.87 10.28 8.19
C SER A 320 -11.94 11.37 9.25
N SER A 321 -12.05 10.96 10.51
CA SER A 321 -11.99 11.81 11.69
C SER A 321 -10.92 11.28 12.62
N ASN A 322 -9.90 12.08 12.92
CA ASN A 322 -8.84 11.75 13.85
C ASN A 322 -8.90 12.75 15.01
N PHE A 323 -9.37 12.29 16.15
CA PHE A 323 -9.47 13.05 17.38
C PHE A 323 -8.46 12.55 18.40
N LYS A 324 -7.77 13.47 19.09
CA LYS A 324 -6.77 13.15 20.10
C LYS A 324 -6.83 14.20 21.21
N THR A 325 -6.89 13.77 22.46
CA THR A 325 -6.83 14.67 23.61
C THR A 325 -5.92 14.12 24.69
N LYS A 326 -5.10 14.99 25.28
CA LYS A 326 -4.25 14.68 26.43
C LYS A 326 -4.87 15.34 27.67
N LEU A 327 -5.27 14.50 28.61
CA LEU A 327 -5.87 14.91 29.89
C LEU A 327 -4.80 15.41 30.86
N ASP A 328 -5.20 16.16 31.88
CA ASP A 328 -4.29 16.71 32.91
C ASP A 328 -3.54 15.63 33.71
N ASN A 329 -4.10 14.44 33.84
CA ASN A 329 -3.44 13.28 34.45
C ASN A 329 -2.45 12.56 33.55
N GLY A 330 -2.17 13.10 32.35
CA GLY A 330 -1.22 12.55 31.40
C GLY A 330 -1.78 11.47 30.46
N ILE A 331 -3.02 11.02 30.68
CA ILE A 331 -3.66 10.04 29.79
C ILE A 331 -4.01 10.72 28.46
N THR A 332 -3.64 10.07 27.36
CA THR A 332 -4.04 10.47 26.01
C THR A 332 -5.14 9.56 25.51
N ILE A 333 -6.26 10.15 25.09
CA ILE A 333 -7.38 9.45 24.45
C ILE A 333 -7.33 9.77 22.96
N SER A 334 -7.44 8.76 22.11
CA SER A 334 -7.55 8.91 20.66
C SER A 334 -8.79 8.19 20.14
N ASN A 335 -9.50 8.82 19.21
CA ASN A 335 -10.61 8.23 18.50
C ASN A 335 -10.46 8.47 16.99
N ASP A 336 -10.19 7.40 16.26
CA ASP A 336 -10.02 7.46 14.81
C ASP A 336 -11.18 6.73 14.15
N THR A 337 -11.87 7.44 13.25
CA THR A 337 -13.02 6.91 12.51
C THR A 337 -12.79 7.09 11.02
N ARG A 338 -13.11 6.09 10.22
CA ARG A 338 -13.06 6.13 8.76
C ARG A 338 -14.33 5.53 8.18
N PHE A 339 -14.93 6.22 7.25
CA PHE A 339 -15.96 5.73 6.34
C PHE A 339 -15.42 5.76 4.92
N SER A 340 -15.54 4.66 4.19
CA SER A 340 -15.12 4.54 2.80
C SER A 340 -16.26 4.01 1.95
N TYR A 341 -16.42 4.56 0.75
CA TYR A 341 -17.33 4.11 -0.28
C TYR A 341 -16.60 4.08 -1.61
N TYR A 342 -16.77 3.02 -2.40
CA TYR A 342 -16.23 2.97 -3.75
C TYR A 342 -17.18 2.29 -4.72
N GLU A 343 -17.11 2.73 -5.97
CA GLU A 343 -17.73 2.09 -7.13
C GLU A 343 -16.66 1.71 -8.14
N ARG A 344 -16.85 0.60 -8.83
CA ARG A 344 -15.95 0.14 -9.87
C ARG A 344 -16.73 -0.46 -11.02
N ASP A 345 -16.44 -0.01 -12.26
CA ASP A 345 -16.87 -0.61 -13.51
C ASP A 345 -15.65 -1.25 -14.15
N PHE A 346 -15.66 -2.57 -14.23
CA PHE A 346 -14.49 -3.35 -14.62
C PHE A 346 -14.82 -4.33 -15.74
N SER A 347 -13.97 -4.35 -16.75
CA SER A 347 -13.93 -5.37 -17.80
C SER A 347 -12.50 -5.58 -18.26
N ALA A 348 -12.09 -6.82 -18.42
CA ALA A 348 -10.71 -7.15 -18.73
C ALA A 348 -10.61 -8.25 -19.79
N THR A 349 -9.45 -8.29 -20.43
CA THR A 349 -8.99 -9.41 -21.26
C THR A 349 -7.88 -10.14 -20.53
N ASN A 350 -8.07 -11.43 -20.29
CA ASN A 350 -7.12 -12.28 -19.55
C ASN A 350 -6.44 -13.27 -20.50
N PRO A 351 -5.23 -12.98 -21.03
CA PRO A 351 -4.49 -13.95 -21.83
C PRO A 351 -4.11 -15.17 -20.99
N ALA A 352 -4.22 -16.36 -21.56
CA ALA A 352 -3.80 -17.62 -20.95
C ALA A 352 -2.36 -17.98 -21.34
N GLY A 353 -1.77 -18.94 -20.62
CA GLY A 353 -0.43 -19.47 -20.91
C GLY A 353 -0.35 -20.21 -22.25
N ILE A 354 0.86 -20.35 -22.79
CA ILE A 354 1.17 -20.97 -24.07
C ILE A 354 1.96 -22.26 -23.80
N ASN A 355 1.51 -23.36 -24.39
CA ASN A 355 2.22 -24.63 -24.30
C ASN A 355 3.47 -24.68 -25.20
N ALA A 356 4.35 -25.65 -24.98
CA ALA A 356 5.60 -25.80 -25.71
C ALA A 356 5.40 -25.92 -27.24
N ALA A 357 4.37 -26.66 -27.72
CA ALA A 357 4.12 -26.83 -29.15
C ALA A 357 3.76 -25.49 -29.81
N ASN A 358 2.91 -24.68 -29.17
CA ASN A 358 2.54 -23.36 -29.71
C ASN A 358 3.73 -22.38 -29.62
N LEU A 359 4.59 -22.48 -28.60
CA LEU A 359 5.81 -21.69 -28.55
C LEU A 359 6.73 -22.01 -29.73
N GLN A 360 6.94 -23.28 -30.07
CA GLN A 360 7.75 -23.65 -31.23
C GLN A 360 7.18 -23.10 -32.55
N ARG A 361 5.86 -23.11 -32.72
CA ARG A 361 5.20 -22.50 -33.88
C ARG A 361 5.46 -20.99 -33.96
N LEU A 362 5.33 -20.28 -32.84
CA LEU A 362 5.59 -18.85 -32.74
C LEU A 362 7.05 -18.52 -33.08
N LEU A 363 8.01 -19.29 -32.57
CA LEU A 363 9.44 -19.15 -32.87
C LEU A 363 9.74 -19.41 -34.38
N ALA A 364 8.98 -20.29 -35.02
CA ALA A 364 9.05 -20.54 -36.45
C ALA A 364 8.31 -19.46 -37.29
N GLY A 365 7.83 -18.38 -36.69
CA GLY A 365 7.10 -17.31 -37.40
C GLY A 365 5.64 -17.64 -37.70
N GLN A 366 5.11 -18.74 -37.16
CA GLN A 366 3.71 -19.13 -37.32
C GLN A 366 2.87 -18.55 -36.21
N ASN A 367 1.94 -17.65 -36.52
CA ASN A 367 1.04 -17.11 -35.51
C ASN A 367 0.08 -18.18 -34.98
N VAL A 368 -0.30 -18.07 -33.71
CA VAL A 368 -1.26 -18.99 -33.07
C VAL A 368 -2.42 -18.20 -32.46
N ALA A 369 -3.56 -18.86 -32.30
CA ALA A 369 -4.70 -18.25 -31.62
C ALA A 369 -4.35 -17.94 -30.13
N LEU A 370 -4.76 -16.79 -29.65
CA LEU A 370 -4.67 -16.43 -28.26
C LEU A 370 -5.72 -17.21 -27.47
N SER A 371 -5.28 -17.98 -26.48
CA SER A 371 -6.18 -18.56 -25.50
C SER A 371 -6.47 -17.55 -24.40
N TYR A 372 -7.66 -17.65 -23.82
CA TYR A 372 -8.11 -16.80 -22.72
C TYR A 372 -8.26 -17.64 -21.46
N GLY A 373 -8.02 -17.03 -20.29
CA GLY A 373 -8.47 -17.56 -19.02
C GLY A 373 -10.01 -17.70 -18.99
N ALA A 374 -10.53 -18.32 -17.95
CA ALA A 374 -11.96 -18.62 -17.82
C ALA A 374 -12.84 -17.39 -18.14
N GLY A 375 -13.80 -17.57 -19.06
CA GLY A 375 -14.72 -16.52 -19.50
C GLY A 375 -14.11 -15.41 -20.36
N GLY A 376 -12.86 -15.53 -20.83
CA GLY A 376 -12.19 -14.52 -21.68
C GLY A 376 -11.83 -13.23 -20.98
N GLY A 377 -12.04 -13.14 -19.68
CA GLY A 377 -11.84 -12.00 -18.82
C GLY A 377 -13.09 -11.63 -18.04
N MET A 378 -12.91 -11.15 -16.83
CA MET A 378 -14.01 -10.78 -15.93
C MET A 378 -14.63 -9.44 -16.32
N THR A 379 -15.94 -9.34 -16.15
CA THR A 379 -16.69 -8.10 -16.32
C THR A 379 -17.68 -7.97 -15.18
N TYR A 380 -17.68 -6.82 -14.50
CA TYR A 380 -18.57 -6.58 -13.37
C TYR A 380 -18.73 -5.09 -13.00
N LEU A 381 -19.84 -4.78 -12.38
CA LEU A 381 -20.02 -3.58 -11.58
C LEU A 381 -19.87 -3.94 -10.11
N GLN A 382 -19.07 -3.18 -9.37
CA GLN A 382 -18.82 -3.41 -7.95
C GLN A 382 -19.11 -2.15 -7.15
N ARG A 383 -19.70 -2.32 -5.96
CA ARG A 383 -19.95 -1.26 -4.98
C ARG A 383 -19.59 -1.79 -3.60
N GLY A 384 -18.70 -1.08 -2.95
CA GLY A 384 -18.28 -1.43 -1.61
C GLY A 384 -18.32 -0.24 -0.67
N TRP A 385 -18.56 -0.52 0.60
CA TRP A 385 -18.42 0.47 1.66
C TRP A 385 -18.00 -0.19 2.97
N GLY A 386 -17.38 0.61 3.82
CA GLY A 386 -16.97 0.15 5.13
C GLY A 386 -16.83 1.29 6.12
N VAL A 387 -16.94 0.94 7.38
CA VAL A 387 -16.69 1.84 8.51
C VAL A 387 -15.77 1.15 9.51
N GLN A 388 -14.80 1.90 10.00
CA GLN A 388 -13.93 1.50 11.11
C GLN A 388 -13.88 2.61 12.15
N ASN A 389 -13.92 2.22 13.43
CA ASN A 389 -13.64 3.11 14.55
C ASN A 389 -12.63 2.45 15.48
N VAL A 390 -11.61 3.20 15.87
CA VAL A 390 -10.60 2.81 16.86
C VAL A 390 -10.62 3.83 17.98
N LEU A 391 -11.01 3.38 19.16
CA LEU A 391 -10.91 4.14 20.41
C LEU A 391 -9.77 3.59 21.23
N SER A 392 -8.85 4.44 21.68
CA SER A 392 -7.73 4.02 22.53
C SER A 392 -7.45 5.03 23.63
N ALA A 393 -6.94 4.54 24.74
CA ALA A 393 -6.42 5.32 25.83
C ALA A 393 -5.03 4.82 26.20
N ARG A 394 -4.06 5.74 26.32
CA ARG A 394 -2.68 5.43 26.72
C ARG A 394 -2.24 6.34 27.86
N GLY A 395 -1.37 5.79 28.71
CA GLY A 395 -0.81 6.54 29.81
C GLY A 395 0.49 5.93 30.33
N GLU A 396 1.22 6.72 31.10
CA GLU A 396 2.41 6.29 31.81
C GLU A 396 2.13 6.29 33.33
N PHE A 397 2.59 5.25 34.03
CA PHE A 397 2.45 5.13 35.48
C PHE A 397 3.58 4.28 36.06
N MET A 398 3.68 4.29 37.37
CA MET A 398 4.66 3.52 38.14
C MET A 398 3.98 2.43 38.95
N THR A 399 4.58 1.23 38.98
CA THR A 399 4.23 0.17 39.94
C THR A 399 5.49 -0.18 40.74
N GLY A 400 5.60 0.36 41.92
CA GLY A 400 6.84 0.33 42.67
C GLY A 400 7.95 1.07 41.93
N SER A 401 9.05 0.39 41.63
CA SER A 401 10.17 0.94 40.85
C SER A 401 10.01 0.76 39.30
N LEU A 402 9.00 0.05 38.85
CA LEU A 402 8.80 -0.23 37.44
C LEU A 402 7.98 0.88 36.78
N ARG A 403 8.52 1.45 35.69
CA ARG A 403 7.80 2.39 34.82
C ARG A 403 7.03 1.61 33.79
N HIS A 404 5.78 1.98 33.58
CA HIS A 404 4.86 1.43 32.60
C HIS A 404 4.46 2.49 31.58
N LYS A 405 4.34 2.07 30.30
CA LYS A 405 3.68 2.83 29.24
C LYS A 405 2.66 1.91 28.60
N ALA A 406 1.42 2.07 29.03
CA ALA A 406 0.35 1.15 28.66
C ALA A 406 -0.67 1.81 27.74
N MET A 407 -1.30 1.01 26.89
CA MET A 407 -2.42 1.37 26.04
C MET A 407 -3.48 0.26 26.07
N VAL A 408 -4.74 0.68 26.06
CA VAL A 408 -5.90 -0.18 25.84
C VAL A 408 -6.76 0.41 24.75
N GLY A 409 -7.47 -0.43 23.99
CA GLY A 409 -8.35 0.08 22.94
C GLY A 409 -9.38 -0.92 22.44
N LEU A 410 -10.34 -0.37 21.72
CA LEU A 410 -11.43 -1.03 21.03
C LEU A 410 -11.34 -0.68 19.55
N ASP A 411 -11.42 -1.68 18.68
CA ASP A 411 -11.41 -1.55 17.22
C ASP A 411 -12.64 -2.27 16.65
N THR A 412 -13.48 -1.53 15.94
CA THR A 412 -14.69 -2.07 15.34
C THR A 412 -14.70 -1.80 13.85
N ILE A 413 -14.93 -2.84 13.05
CA ILE A 413 -14.98 -2.78 11.59
C ILE A 413 -16.28 -3.41 11.13
N TYR A 414 -16.97 -2.73 10.21
CA TYR A 414 -18.00 -3.32 9.38
C TYR A 414 -17.72 -2.96 7.92
N GLN A 415 -17.83 -3.94 7.03
CA GLN A 415 -17.66 -3.74 5.59
C GLN A 415 -18.64 -4.57 4.80
N ARG A 416 -19.05 -4.04 3.65
CA ARG A 416 -19.93 -4.73 2.70
C ARG A 416 -19.45 -4.48 1.28
N ASP A 417 -19.50 -5.51 0.46
CA ASP A 417 -19.22 -5.45 -0.96
C ASP A 417 -20.33 -6.14 -1.76
N HIS A 418 -20.66 -5.56 -2.91
CA HIS A 418 -21.65 -6.08 -3.84
C HIS A 418 -21.09 -6.05 -5.25
N ARG A 419 -21.24 -7.13 -5.99
CA ARG A 419 -20.80 -7.25 -7.37
C ARG A 419 -21.90 -7.78 -8.26
N SER A 420 -22.19 -7.10 -9.38
CA SER A 420 -23.04 -7.58 -10.46
C SER A 420 -22.16 -8.06 -11.61
N LEU A 421 -22.27 -9.34 -11.96
CA LEU A 421 -21.45 -9.96 -13.02
C LEU A 421 -22.04 -9.63 -14.40
N GLY A 422 -21.16 -9.25 -15.33
CA GLY A 422 -21.50 -8.91 -16.70
C GLY A 422 -21.14 -10.05 -17.67
N THR A 423 -22.00 -10.25 -18.65
CA THR A 423 -21.76 -11.15 -19.78
C THR A 423 -21.76 -10.35 -21.07
N TRP A 424 -20.70 -10.49 -21.88
CA TRP A 424 -20.56 -9.85 -23.16
C TRP A 424 -21.25 -10.64 -24.27
N THR A 425 -22.00 -9.93 -25.14
CA THR A 425 -22.52 -10.42 -26.40
C THR A 425 -21.80 -9.69 -27.54
N GLY A 426 -21.41 -10.40 -28.60
CA GLY A 426 -20.71 -9.84 -29.75
C GLY A 426 -19.24 -9.46 -29.50
N ARG A 427 -18.66 -9.83 -28.34
CA ARG A 427 -17.23 -9.67 -28.11
C ARG A 427 -16.44 -10.67 -28.91
N ASN A 428 -15.54 -10.19 -29.77
CA ASN A 428 -14.70 -11.06 -30.59
C ASN A 428 -13.57 -11.65 -29.75
N ASN A 429 -13.56 -12.98 -29.63
CA ASN A 429 -12.53 -13.74 -28.93
C ASN A 429 -11.50 -14.36 -29.90
N ASN A 430 -11.62 -14.14 -31.22
CA ASN A 430 -10.69 -14.64 -32.22
C ASN A 430 -9.47 -13.72 -32.34
N GLN A 431 -8.62 -13.73 -31.31
CA GLN A 431 -7.37 -13.00 -31.27
C GLN A 431 -6.20 -13.93 -31.57
N THR A 432 -5.11 -13.34 -32.02
CA THR A 432 -3.84 -14.05 -32.21
C THR A 432 -2.82 -13.52 -31.20
N VAL A 433 -1.81 -14.35 -30.89
CA VAL A 433 -0.74 -14.01 -29.95
C VAL A 433 0.14 -12.89 -30.52
N VAL A 434 0.48 -12.94 -31.80
CA VAL A 434 1.23 -11.89 -32.49
C VAL A 434 0.23 -10.94 -33.17
N ASN A 435 0.46 -9.64 -33.08
CA ASN A 435 -0.38 -8.58 -33.62
C ASN A 435 -1.84 -8.64 -33.11
N PRO A 436 -2.10 -8.55 -31.82
CA PRO A 436 -3.44 -8.48 -31.28
C PRO A 436 -4.17 -7.22 -31.78
N VAL A 437 -5.47 -7.32 -32.05
CA VAL A 437 -6.29 -6.21 -32.55
C VAL A 437 -7.08 -5.59 -31.42
N PHE A 438 -6.86 -4.31 -31.16
CA PHE A 438 -7.54 -3.56 -30.11
C PHE A 438 -9.03 -3.38 -30.39
N ASP A 439 -9.39 -2.78 -31.54
CA ASP A 439 -10.78 -2.44 -31.91
C ASP A 439 -11.41 -3.55 -32.73
N ASN A 440 -11.68 -4.69 -32.10
CA ASN A 440 -12.23 -5.88 -32.73
C ASN A 440 -13.67 -6.22 -32.33
N SER A 441 -14.30 -5.39 -31.50
CA SER A 441 -15.62 -5.65 -30.91
C SER A 441 -16.50 -4.39 -30.91
N PRO A 442 -16.69 -3.68 -32.06
CA PRO A 442 -17.34 -2.37 -32.09
C PRO A 442 -18.82 -2.41 -31.65
N ASN A 443 -19.48 -3.55 -31.85
CA ASN A 443 -20.91 -3.75 -31.54
C ASN A 443 -21.12 -4.62 -30.30
N ALA A 444 -20.10 -4.85 -29.50
CA ALA A 444 -20.23 -5.65 -28.30
C ALA A 444 -21.07 -4.92 -27.23
N THR A 445 -21.98 -5.65 -26.63
CA THR A 445 -22.82 -5.18 -25.53
C THR A 445 -22.64 -6.02 -24.30
N VAL A 446 -22.82 -5.44 -23.11
CA VAL A 446 -22.74 -6.14 -21.83
C VAL A 446 -24.09 -6.12 -21.13
N ALA A 447 -24.52 -7.30 -20.66
CA ALA A 447 -25.69 -7.45 -19.79
C ALA A 447 -25.21 -7.85 -18.40
N TYR A 448 -25.75 -7.22 -17.37
CA TYR A 448 -25.48 -7.55 -15.97
C TYR A 448 -26.61 -8.40 -15.41
N GLY A 449 -26.27 -9.52 -14.76
CA GLY A 449 -27.23 -10.51 -14.28
C GLY A 449 -26.91 -10.98 -12.86
N ASN A 450 -26.16 -12.05 -12.73
CA ASN A 450 -25.86 -12.66 -11.43
C ASN A 450 -25.14 -11.68 -10.49
N THR A 451 -25.53 -11.74 -9.21
CA THR A 451 -24.94 -10.89 -8.17
C THR A 451 -24.18 -11.72 -7.15
N ARG A 452 -23.25 -11.08 -6.49
CA ARG A 452 -22.49 -11.58 -5.34
C ARG A 452 -22.46 -10.51 -4.28
N ASP A 453 -22.73 -10.91 -3.05
CA ASP A 453 -22.71 -10.07 -1.87
C ASP A 453 -21.78 -10.69 -0.83
N ALA A 454 -20.97 -9.85 -0.20
CA ALA A 454 -20.17 -10.24 0.95
C ALA A 454 -20.22 -9.15 2.02
N ASN A 455 -20.20 -9.53 3.28
CA ASN A 455 -20.03 -8.61 4.38
C ASN A 455 -19.12 -9.22 5.44
N ALA A 456 -18.47 -8.36 6.21
CA ALA A 456 -17.67 -8.80 7.35
C ALA A 456 -17.77 -7.79 8.50
N THR A 457 -17.75 -8.33 9.71
CA THR A 457 -17.68 -7.57 10.96
C THR A 457 -16.48 -8.05 11.75
N ASN A 458 -15.70 -7.12 12.30
CA ASN A 458 -14.67 -7.42 13.29
C ASN A 458 -14.84 -6.53 14.51
N VAL A 459 -14.74 -7.13 15.70
CA VAL A 459 -14.66 -6.42 16.98
C VAL A 459 -13.42 -6.92 17.69
N GLY A 460 -12.49 -6.01 17.95
CA GLY A 460 -11.22 -6.32 18.59
C GLY A 460 -10.99 -5.47 19.84
N VAL A 461 -10.58 -6.11 20.94
CA VAL A 461 -10.09 -5.44 22.14
C VAL A 461 -8.58 -5.70 22.22
N PHE A 462 -7.80 -4.66 22.38
CA PHE A 462 -6.35 -4.75 22.44
C PHE A 462 -5.76 -4.02 23.63
N MET A 463 -4.62 -4.52 24.08
CA MET A 463 -3.81 -3.89 25.09
C MET A 463 -2.33 -4.12 24.82
N ASN A 464 -1.51 -3.16 25.19
CA ASN A 464 -0.07 -3.33 25.26
C ASN A 464 0.45 -2.62 26.51
N ASP A 465 1.59 -3.10 27.01
CA ASP A 465 2.30 -2.47 28.12
C ASP A 465 3.81 -2.66 27.91
N ARG A 466 4.53 -1.54 27.88
CA ARG A 466 5.99 -1.51 27.95
C ARG A 466 6.43 -1.24 29.36
N VAL A 467 7.13 -2.21 29.96
CA VAL A 467 7.60 -2.18 31.34
C VAL A 467 9.12 -2.04 31.34
N TRP A 468 9.64 -0.97 31.92
CA TRP A 468 11.07 -0.77 32.11
C TRP A 468 11.54 -1.42 33.42
N LEU A 469 12.40 -2.46 33.25
CA LEU A 469 13.05 -3.15 34.37
C LEU A 469 14.19 -2.30 34.96
N ASN A 470 14.80 -1.48 34.14
CA ASN A 470 15.75 -0.42 34.49
C ASN A 470 15.89 0.53 33.27
N ASP A 471 16.78 1.51 33.35
CA ASP A 471 16.96 2.54 32.31
C ASP A 471 17.37 1.97 30.92
N LYS A 472 17.88 0.75 30.86
CA LYS A 472 18.40 0.13 29.63
C LYS A 472 17.59 -1.06 29.14
N PHE A 473 16.82 -1.71 30.00
CA PHE A 473 16.06 -2.90 29.67
C PHE A 473 14.58 -2.73 29.89
N SER A 474 13.80 -3.07 28.88
CA SER A 474 12.34 -3.10 28.96
C SER A 474 11.75 -4.33 28.28
N LEU A 475 10.55 -4.70 28.68
CA LEU A 475 9.71 -5.71 28.07
C LEU A 475 8.46 -5.05 27.50
N LEU A 476 8.08 -5.38 26.28
CA LEU A 476 6.80 -4.97 25.68
C LEU A 476 5.93 -6.20 25.50
N GLY A 477 4.82 -6.26 26.20
CA GLY A 477 3.77 -7.26 26.00
C GLY A 477 2.59 -6.65 25.28
N SER A 478 2.04 -7.35 24.28
CA SER A 478 0.84 -6.92 23.57
C SER A 478 -0.11 -8.11 23.38
N LEU A 479 -1.38 -7.86 23.54
CA LEU A 479 -2.42 -8.87 23.43
C LEU A 479 -3.67 -8.26 22.79
N ARG A 480 -4.25 -8.98 21.81
CA ARG A 480 -5.50 -8.58 21.20
C ARG A 480 -6.40 -9.80 21.05
N TRP A 481 -7.66 -9.63 21.41
CA TRP A 481 -8.73 -10.58 21.14
C TRP A 481 -9.63 -10.03 20.04
N ASP A 482 -9.92 -10.84 19.02
CA ASP A 482 -10.81 -10.49 17.92
C ASP A 482 -11.97 -11.48 17.83
N TYR A 483 -13.17 -10.94 17.66
CA TYR A 483 -14.33 -11.63 17.12
C TYR A 483 -14.54 -11.18 15.69
N PHE A 484 -14.41 -12.10 14.75
CA PHE A 484 -14.58 -11.86 13.33
C PHE A 484 -15.73 -12.72 12.79
N GLN A 485 -16.57 -12.13 11.95
CA GLN A 485 -17.64 -12.82 11.23
C GLN A 485 -17.66 -12.34 9.78
N SER A 486 -17.85 -13.27 8.83
CA SER A 486 -18.04 -12.97 7.42
C SER A 486 -19.20 -13.77 6.84
N GLU A 487 -19.87 -13.22 5.84
CA GLU A 487 -21.00 -13.81 5.14
C GLU A 487 -20.85 -13.57 3.64
N PHE A 488 -21.17 -14.57 2.84
CA PHE A 488 -21.18 -14.50 1.38
C PHE A 488 -22.46 -15.11 0.84
N SER A 489 -22.99 -14.53 -0.26
CA SER A 489 -24.09 -15.08 -1.03
C SER A 489 -23.96 -14.77 -2.52
N THR A 490 -24.52 -15.59 -3.38
CA THR A 490 -24.60 -15.36 -4.82
C THR A 490 -25.97 -15.72 -5.35
N SER A 491 -26.45 -14.97 -6.35
CA SER A 491 -27.72 -15.29 -7.03
C SER A 491 -27.58 -16.40 -8.08
N ALA A 492 -26.34 -16.79 -8.46
CA ALA A 492 -26.08 -17.81 -9.47
C ALA A 492 -26.30 -19.24 -8.99
N SER A 493 -26.29 -19.45 -7.69
CA SER A 493 -26.40 -20.77 -7.08
C SER A 493 -26.83 -20.64 -5.60
N THR A 494 -27.13 -21.76 -4.96
CA THR A 494 -27.33 -21.82 -3.52
C THR A 494 -26.04 -21.77 -2.71
N LEU A 495 -24.89 -21.57 -3.39
CA LEU A 495 -23.60 -21.37 -2.74
C LEU A 495 -23.62 -20.07 -1.94
N GLY A 496 -23.40 -20.19 -0.68
CA GLY A 496 -23.31 -19.10 0.26
C GLY A 496 -22.90 -19.68 1.61
N GLY A 497 -22.43 -18.84 2.49
CA GLY A 497 -22.04 -19.34 3.79
C GLY A 497 -21.66 -18.23 4.75
N LYS A 498 -21.47 -18.65 5.99
CA LYS A 498 -21.00 -17.82 7.09
C LYS A 498 -19.78 -18.48 7.71
N ALA A 499 -18.80 -17.65 8.08
CA ALA A 499 -17.70 -18.08 8.92
C ALA A 499 -17.55 -17.12 10.09
N ASP A 500 -17.21 -17.66 11.25
CA ASP A 500 -16.83 -16.85 12.40
C ASP A 500 -15.51 -17.36 12.98
N SER A 501 -14.82 -16.47 13.66
CA SER A 501 -13.52 -16.76 14.28
C SER A 501 -13.36 -15.93 15.55
N LYS A 502 -12.84 -16.58 16.59
CA LYS A 502 -12.47 -15.95 17.86
C LYS A 502 -11.03 -16.31 18.12
N LYS A 503 -10.12 -15.34 17.98
CA LYS A 503 -8.68 -15.62 18.11
C LYS A 503 -8.00 -14.58 18.99
N LEU A 504 -6.89 -15.01 19.60
CA LEU A 504 -6.03 -14.20 20.44
C LEU A 504 -4.68 -14.04 19.76
N SER A 505 -4.30 -12.80 19.49
CA SER A 505 -3.05 -12.44 18.83
C SER A 505 -2.06 -11.83 19.84
N PRO A 506 -1.11 -12.61 20.38
CA PRO A 506 -0.09 -12.15 21.31
C PRO A 506 1.15 -11.63 20.57
N SER A 507 1.85 -10.69 21.22
CA SER A 507 3.22 -10.31 20.89
C SER A 507 4.00 -10.03 22.17
N ILE A 508 5.29 -10.39 22.18
CA ILE A 508 6.20 -10.08 23.28
C ILE A 508 7.55 -9.68 22.71
N SER A 509 8.17 -8.66 23.30
CA SER A 509 9.49 -8.19 22.92
C SER A 509 10.33 -7.90 24.15
N ALA A 510 11.61 -8.29 24.12
CA ALA A 510 12.62 -7.84 25.04
C ALA A 510 13.49 -6.80 24.33
N ILE A 511 13.69 -5.66 24.98
CA ILE A 511 14.32 -4.48 24.39
C ILE A 511 15.50 -4.07 25.26
N TRP A 512 16.65 -3.84 24.63
CA TRP A 512 17.86 -3.32 25.25
C TRP A 512 18.30 -2.01 24.57
N GLU A 513 18.34 -0.94 25.34
CA GLU A 513 18.75 0.40 24.93
C GLU A 513 20.01 0.79 25.69
N PRO A 514 21.21 0.38 25.25
CA PRO A 514 22.47 0.69 25.94
C PRO A 514 22.76 2.18 25.97
N THR A 515 22.31 2.92 24.95
CA THR A 515 22.40 4.37 24.78
C THR A 515 21.08 4.90 24.22
N GLN A 516 20.92 6.23 24.19
CA GLN A 516 19.75 6.89 23.59
C GLN A 516 19.70 6.74 22.06
N ASP A 517 20.80 6.35 21.42
CA ASP A 517 20.95 6.25 19.97
C ASP A 517 20.93 4.81 19.47
N ALA A 518 20.78 3.81 20.35
CA ALA A 518 20.80 2.41 19.98
C ALA A 518 19.72 1.60 20.71
N MET A 519 18.96 0.83 19.95
CA MET A 519 18.00 -0.15 20.43
C MET A 519 18.29 -1.51 19.81
N PHE A 520 18.40 -2.55 20.62
CA PHE A 520 18.43 -3.97 20.24
C PHE A 520 17.16 -4.64 20.77
N TYR A 521 16.61 -5.56 20.01
CA TYR A 521 15.39 -6.25 20.43
C TYR A 521 15.36 -7.70 19.96
N THR A 522 14.61 -8.52 20.68
CA THR A 522 14.07 -9.78 20.20
C THR A 522 12.57 -9.77 20.39
N SER A 523 11.84 -10.26 19.40
CA SER A 523 10.37 -10.24 19.41
C SER A 523 9.79 -11.55 18.91
N PHE A 524 8.63 -11.91 19.45
CA PHE A 524 7.71 -12.90 18.94
C PHE A 524 6.37 -12.25 18.68
N SER A 525 5.75 -12.54 17.52
CA SER A 525 4.40 -12.07 17.20
C SER A 525 3.60 -13.14 16.47
N ARG A 526 2.28 -13.14 16.71
CA ARG A 526 1.31 -14.05 16.08
C ARG A 526 0.11 -13.28 15.57
N THR A 527 -0.38 -13.66 14.40
CA THR A 527 -1.65 -13.16 13.85
C THR A 527 -2.44 -14.27 13.19
N TYR A 528 -3.73 -14.00 12.97
CA TYR A 528 -4.66 -14.88 12.27
C TYR A 528 -5.39 -14.14 11.14
N ARG A 529 -5.64 -14.85 10.03
CA ARG A 529 -6.46 -14.37 8.92
C ARG A 529 -7.61 -15.32 8.69
N PRO A 530 -8.80 -15.00 9.22
CA PRO A 530 -10.03 -15.75 8.96
C PRO A 530 -10.45 -15.69 7.49
N VAL A 531 -11.24 -16.66 7.06
CA VAL A 531 -11.87 -16.66 5.73
C VAL A 531 -12.81 -15.46 5.60
N GLY A 532 -12.76 -14.77 4.46
CA GLY A 532 -13.57 -13.57 4.21
C GLY A 532 -13.02 -12.30 4.84
N THR A 533 -11.76 -12.27 5.28
CA THR A 533 -11.10 -11.03 5.74
C THR A 533 -11.07 -9.97 4.64
N ASP A 534 -10.91 -10.38 3.37
CA ASP A 534 -10.92 -9.53 2.18
C ASP A 534 -12.22 -9.69 1.40
N ILE A 535 -13.31 -9.10 1.84
CA ILE A 535 -14.62 -9.27 1.19
C ILE A 535 -14.66 -8.68 -0.22
N ALA A 536 -13.91 -7.62 -0.51
CA ALA A 536 -13.79 -7.06 -1.85
C ALA A 536 -13.19 -8.07 -2.86
N VAL A 537 -12.39 -9.02 -2.38
CA VAL A 537 -11.85 -10.16 -3.13
C VAL A 537 -12.82 -11.32 -3.13
N ALA A 538 -13.48 -11.63 -2.00
CA ALA A 538 -14.44 -12.73 -1.87
C ALA A 538 -15.58 -12.63 -2.90
N VAL A 539 -16.11 -11.42 -3.16
CA VAL A 539 -17.10 -11.22 -4.24
C VAL A 539 -16.52 -11.44 -5.64
N GLY A 540 -15.20 -11.62 -5.79
CA GLY A 540 -14.54 -12.08 -7.01
C GLY A 540 -14.89 -13.52 -7.40
N GLY A 541 -15.46 -14.29 -6.47
CA GLY A 541 -15.88 -15.66 -6.72
C GLY A 541 -14.81 -16.69 -6.55
N VAL A 542 -13.79 -16.33 -5.80
CA VAL A 542 -12.78 -17.30 -5.39
C VAL A 542 -13.36 -18.09 -4.25
N ALA A 543 -13.65 -19.35 -4.53
CA ALA A 543 -14.29 -20.28 -3.59
C ALA A 543 -13.57 -20.36 -2.22
N SER A 544 -12.33 -19.98 -2.16
CA SER A 544 -11.44 -20.02 -0.99
C SER A 544 -11.58 -18.90 0.01
N GLU A 545 -12.07 -17.76 -0.44
CA GLU A 545 -12.35 -16.63 0.44
C GLU A 545 -13.82 -16.62 0.84
N VAL A 546 -14.59 -17.58 0.33
CA VAL A 546 -16.02 -17.74 0.58
C VAL A 546 -16.24 -18.78 1.66
N PRO A 547 -16.82 -18.43 2.81
CA PRO A 547 -17.21 -19.39 3.79
C PRO A 547 -18.26 -20.37 3.22
N GLN A 548 -18.06 -21.67 3.41
CA GLN A 548 -19.03 -22.70 3.08
C GLN A 548 -19.66 -23.26 4.38
N ASN A 549 -20.97 -23.48 4.33
CA ASN A 549 -21.71 -23.98 5.49
C ASN A 549 -21.15 -25.32 5.99
N GLY A 550 -20.82 -25.38 7.26
CA GLY A 550 -20.51 -26.63 7.97
C GLY A 550 -19.05 -27.10 7.91
N VAL A 551 -18.17 -26.35 7.26
CA VAL A 551 -16.72 -26.64 7.28
C VAL A 551 -16.04 -25.62 8.17
N GLY A 552 -15.59 -26.04 9.34
CA GLY A 552 -14.77 -25.23 10.24
C GLY A 552 -13.39 -25.02 9.61
N ASN A 553 -13.20 -23.90 8.96
CA ASN A 553 -11.91 -23.54 8.41
C ASN A 553 -11.05 -22.92 9.51
N GLU A 554 -9.95 -23.60 9.87
CA GLU A 554 -8.94 -22.96 10.71
C GLU A 554 -8.37 -21.74 9.95
N PRO A 555 -8.35 -20.56 10.57
CA PRO A 555 -7.80 -19.37 9.93
C PRO A 555 -6.31 -19.55 9.64
N GLU A 556 -5.84 -18.91 8.59
CA GLU A 556 -4.39 -18.79 8.38
C GLU A 556 -3.75 -18.23 9.65
N ARG A 557 -2.61 -18.79 10.06
CA ARG A 557 -1.83 -18.35 11.20
C ARG A 557 -0.43 -18.01 10.75
N SER A 558 0.09 -16.89 11.21
CA SER A 558 1.47 -16.48 10.99
C SER A 558 2.16 -16.21 12.32
N ASP A 559 3.31 -16.86 12.52
CA ASP A 559 4.19 -16.70 13.69
C ASP A 559 5.54 -16.19 13.22
N THR A 560 6.05 -15.13 13.84
CA THR A 560 7.40 -14.61 13.55
C THR A 560 8.21 -14.48 14.82
N ILE A 561 9.47 -14.92 14.72
CA ILE A 561 10.54 -14.57 15.66
C ILE A 561 11.52 -13.67 14.90
N GLU A 562 11.87 -12.54 15.52
CA GLU A 562 12.76 -11.55 14.93
C GLU A 562 13.76 -11.06 15.99
N VAL A 563 15.02 -10.88 15.59
CA VAL A 563 16.07 -10.22 16.36
C VAL A 563 16.55 -9.04 15.52
N GLY A 564 16.57 -7.85 16.09
CA GLY A 564 16.92 -6.66 15.34
C GLY A 564 17.64 -5.59 16.15
N ALA A 565 18.15 -4.61 15.42
CA ALA A 565 18.85 -3.45 15.96
C ALA A 565 18.46 -2.19 15.19
N LYS A 566 18.38 -1.06 15.87
CA LYS A 566 18.20 0.27 15.30
C LYS A 566 19.19 1.21 15.99
N VAL A 567 20.03 1.85 15.17
CA VAL A 567 21.16 2.63 15.68
C VAL A 567 21.25 3.94 14.89
N ASP A 568 21.40 5.04 15.60
CA ASP A 568 21.61 6.35 15.02
C ASP A 568 23.09 6.74 15.08
N PHE A 569 23.57 7.37 14.03
CA PHE A 569 24.93 7.85 13.86
C PHE A 569 24.95 9.32 13.48
N LEU A 570 26.13 9.94 13.56
CA LEU A 570 26.39 11.31 13.09
C LEU A 570 25.41 12.32 13.73
N ASP A 571 25.27 12.30 15.05
CA ASP A 571 24.34 13.14 15.80
C ASP A 571 22.88 12.96 15.31
N LYS A 572 22.45 11.71 15.16
CA LYS A 572 21.11 11.30 14.70
C LYS A 572 20.76 11.71 13.28
N ARG A 573 21.73 12.12 12.47
CA ARG A 573 21.47 12.45 11.07
C ARG A 573 21.35 11.24 10.16
N LEU A 574 21.88 10.08 10.58
CA LEU A 574 21.91 8.85 9.82
C LEU A 574 21.41 7.68 10.68
N GLY A 575 20.36 6.99 10.25
CA GLY A 575 19.79 5.84 10.91
C GLY A 575 20.12 4.54 10.20
N LEU A 576 20.55 3.53 10.98
CA LEU A 576 20.75 2.15 10.55
C LEU A 576 19.71 1.25 11.21
N THR A 577 19.09 0.37 10.44
CA THR A 577 18.22 -0.70 10.92
C THR A 577 18.73 -2.04 10.41
N GLY A 578 18.62 -3.08 11.24
CA GLY A 578 18.96 -4.43 10.83
C GLY A 578 18.12 -5.46 11.55
N ALA A 579 17.72 -6.53 10.88
CA ALA A 579 16.97 -7.63 11.49
C ALA A 579 17.27 -8.97 10.84
N ILE A 580 17.19 -10.03 11.65
CA ILE A 580 17.18 -11.43 11.23
C ILE A 580 15.83 -12.00 11.71
N PHE A 581 15.13 -12.68 10.84
CA PHE A 581 13.79 -13.18 11.17
C PHE A 581 13.52 -14.57 10.62
N GLN A 582 12.53 -15.24 11.22
CA GLN A 582 11.87 -16.41 10.69
C GLN A 582 10.36 -16.27 10.88
N THR A 583 9.62 -16.36 9.79
CA THR A 583 8.15 -16.41 9.76
C THR A 583 7.70 -17.82 9.36
N LYS A 584 6.78 -18.40 10.12
CA LYS A 584 6.07 -19.63 9.78
C LYS A 584 4.60 -19.31 9.55
N LYS A 585 4.10 -19.64 8.37
CA LYS A 585 2.70 -19.54 8.02
C LYS A 585 2.12 -20.95 7.93
N ALA A 586 1.00 -21.18 8.60
CA ALA A 586 0.21 -22.40 8.58
C ALA A 586 -1.17 -22.13 8.00
N ASN A 587 -1.80 -23.16 7.43
CA ASN A 587 -3.15 -23.11 6.85
C ASN A 587 -3.26 -22.07 5.69
N ALA A 588 -2.16 -21.85 4.95
CA ALA A 588 -2.19 -21.01 3.77
C ALA A 588 -2.86 -21.72 2.60
N TYR A 589 -3.70 -20.99 1.88
CA TYR A 589 -4.39 -21.54 0.70
C TYR A 589 -3.47 -21.62 -0.51
N THR A 590 -3.63 -22.67 -1.31
CA THR A 590 -2.92 -22.85 -2.60
C THR A 590 -3.84 -22.41 -3.73
N VAL A 591 -3.36 -21.56 -4.61
CA VAL A 591 -4.07 -21.13 -5.81
C VAL A 591 -3.67 -22.02 -6.98
N ASP A 592 -4.63 -22.58 -7.72
CA ASP A 592 -4.37 -23.26 -8.99
C ASP A 592 -3.74 -22.25 -9.95
N PRO A 593 -2.54 -22.51 -10.48
CA PRO A 593 -1.84 -21.57 -11.36
C PRO A 593 -2.50 -21.42 -12.73
N VAL A 594 -3.37 -22.34 -13.12
CA VAL A 594 -4.05 -22.33 -14.44
C VAL A 594 -5.43 -21.72 -14.34
N THR A 595 -6.23 -22.13 -13.38
CA THR A 595 -7.63 -21.66 -13.22
C THR A 595 -7.72 -20.45 -12.31
N GLY A 596 -6.73 -20.21 -11.45
CA GLY A 596 -6.79 -19.22 -10.40
C GLY A 596 -7.69 -19.64 -9.24
N ASP A 597 -8.33 -20.81 -9.34
CA ASP A 597 -9.15 -21.35 -8.28
C ASP A 597 -8.26 -21.88 -7.17
N ILE A 598 -8.73 -21.84 -5.95
CA ILE A 598 -8.09 -22.57 -4.89
C ILE A 598 -8.55 -24.03 -5.00
N THR A 599 -7.60 -24.85 -5.46
CA THR A 599 -7.81 -26.29 -5.48
C THR A 599 -7.96 -26.80 -4.06
N ASN A 600 -9.07 -27.48 -3.80
CA ASN A 600 -9.42 -28.07 -2.51
C ASN A 600 -9.61 -27.03 -1.38
N GLY A 601 -10.30 -25.94 -1.68
CA GLY A 601 -10.73 -24.99 -0.67
C GLY A 601 -11.40 -25.66 0.50
N PHE A 602 -11.21 -25.11 1.68
CA PHE A 602 -11.99 -25.39 2.88
C PHE A 602 -11.73 -26.69 3.65
N SER A 603 -10.81 -27.53 3.22
CA SER A 603 -10.32 -28.59 4.12
C SER A 603 -9.08 -28.10 4.87
N ASP A 604 -8.70 -28.77 5.96
CA ASP A 604 -7.51 -28.52 6.80
C ASP A 604 -6.17 -28.62 6.06
N SER A 605 -6.19 -28.48 4.76
CA SER A 605 -5.11 -28.73 3.80
C SER A 605 -4.40 -27.47 3.33
N GLY A 606 -4.39 -26.43 4.14
CA GLY A 606 -3.69 -25.21 3.82
C GLY A 606 -2.19 -25.42 3.65
N GLU A 607 -1.58 -24.70 2.70
CA GLU A 607 -0.14 -24.74 2.47
C GLU A 607 0.60 -24.01 3.61
N GLY A 608 1.46 -24.73 4.29
CA GLY A 608 2.41 -24.14 5.23
C GLY A 608 3.63 -23.58 4.51
N ARG A 609 4.12 -22.43 4.97
CA ARG A 609 5.29 -21.77 4.43
C ARG A 609 6.22 -21.32 5.54
N LYS A 610 7.53 -21.41 5.28
CA LYS A 610 8.55 -20.87 6.17
C LYS A 610 9.41 -19.88 5.38
N ILE A 611 9.48 -18.65 5.87
CA ILE A 611 10.30 -17.59 5.28
C ILE A 611 11.34 -17.18 6.31
N ARG A 612 12.62 -17.15 5.89
CA ARG A 612 13.74 -16.66 6.70
C ARG A 612 14.43 -15.54 5.94
N GLY A 613 15.02 -14.61 6.67
CA GLY A 613 15.74 -13.53 6.01
C GLY A 613 16.58 -12.69 6.93
N VAL A 614 17.37 -11.85 6.25
CA VAL A 614 18.14 -10.77 6.85
C VAL A 614 17.75 -9.49 6.12
N GLU A 615 17.47 -8.43 6.86
CA GLU A 615 17.16 -7.13 6.29
C GLU A 615 18.05 -6.07 6.92
N VAL A 616 18.50 -5.10 6.10
CA VAL A 616 19.29 -3.95 6.53
C VAL A 616 18.76 -2.70 5.82
N GLY A 617 18.63 -1.60 6.54
CA GLY A 617 18.23 -0.29 6.02
C GLY A 617 19.15 0.81 6.55
N LEU A 618 19.41 1.81 5.71
CA LEU A 618 20.18 3.01 6.05
C LEU A 618 19.46 4.22 5.46
N SER A 619 19.17 5.22 6.28
CA SER A 619 18.47 6.44 5.82
C SER A 619 18.99 7.68 6.51
N GLY A 620 19.05 8.79 5.76
CA GLY A 620 19.41 10.09 6.30
C GLY A 620 20.55 10.78 5.57
N ARG A 621 21.17 11.74 6.29
CA ARG A 621 22.25 12.57 5.77
C ARG A 621 23.61 11.98 6.12
N ILE A 622 24.42 11.73 5.08
CA ILE A 622 25.77 11.16 5.22
C ILE A 622 26.76 12.27 5.59
N VAL A 623 26.93 13.25 4.70
CA VAL A 623 27.81 14.40 4.93
C VAL A 623 27.38 15.57 4.05
N GLY A 624 27.48 16.80 4.56
CA GLY A 624 27.11 18.02 3.83
C GLY A 624 25.68 17.91 3.28
N GLY A 625 25.50 18.14 1.97
CA GLY A 625 24.23 17.98 1.24
C GLY A 625 23.97 16.57 0.72
N TRP A 626 24.75 15.57 1.08
CA TRP A 626 24.61 14.20 0.59
C TRP A 626 23.68 13.38 1.50
N THR A 627 22.58 12.90 0.91
CA THR A 627 21.56 12.07 1.59
C THR A 627 21.38 10.74 0.87
N ALA A 628 20.95 9.71 1.61
CA ALA A 628 20.66 8.41 1.04
C ALA A 628 19.52 7.70 1.79
N ASN A 629 18.80 6.85 1.03
CA ASN A 629 17.89 5.85 1.53
C ASN A 629 18.25 4.53 0.84
N VAL A 630 18.78 3.58 1.61
CA VAL A 630 19.30 2.30 1.11
C VAL A 630 18.64 1.19 1.89
N ALA A 631 18.21 0.14 1.20
CA ALA A 631 17.74 -1.04 1.89
C ALA A 631 18.10 -2.32 1.11
N TYR A 632 18.40 -3.36 1.85
CA TYR A 632 18.70 -4.69 1.36
C TYR A 632 17.90 -5.74 2.11
N ALA A 633 17.40 -6.75 1.40
CA ALA A 633 16.81 -7.94 1.99
C ALA A 633 17.34 -9.21 1.31
N TYR A 634 17.78 -10.16 2.11
CA TYR A 634 17.97 -11.55 1.72
C TYR A 634 16.81 -12.37 2.25
N LEU A 635 16.10 -13.09 1.36
CA LEU A 635 14.93 -13.88 1.68
C LEU A 635 15.10 -15.32 1.18
N SER A 636 14.74 -16.28 2.03
CA SER A 636 14.64 -17.69 1.67
C SER A 636 13.30 -18.24 2.12
N GLY A 637 12.49 -18.70 1.18
CA GLY A 637 11.15 -19.23 1.43
C GLY A 637 11.00 -20.66 0.94
N GLU A 638 10.35 -21.51 1.74
CA GLU A 638 10.03 -22.89 1.38
C GLU A 638 8.58 -23.23 1.74
N VAL A 639 7.96 -24.14 0.97
CA VAL A 639 6.70 -24.79 1.29
C VAL A 639 6.99 -25.90 2.30
N THR A 640 6.35 -25.86 3.47
CA THR A 640 6.62 -26.80 4.57
C THR A 640 5.54 -27.86 4.74
N SER A 641 4.33 -27.57 4.24
CA SER A 641 3.23 -28.53 4.20
C SER A 641 2.25 -28.16 3.10
N ALA A 642 1.65 -29.12 2.46
CA ALA A 642 0.59 -28.95 1.47
C ALA A 642 -0.21 -30.23 1.31
N THR A 643 -1.45 -30.13 0.80
CA THR A 643 -2.27 -31.30 0.43
C THR A 643 -1.59 -32.13 -0.65
N ASN A 644 -1.01 -31.44 -1.66
CA ASN A 644 -0.13 -32.10 -2.62
C ASN A 644 1.27 -32.19 -2.04
N GLY A 645 1.62 -33.34 -1.48
CA GLY A 645 2.94 -33.59 -0.87
C GLY A 645 4.13 -33.37 -1.82
N ALA A 646 3.91 -33.43 -3.14
CA ALA A 646 4.95 -33.25 -4.14
C ALA A 646 5.56 -31.84 -4.18
N ILE A 647 4.86 -30.82 -3.65
CA ILE A 647 5.36 -29.44 -3.61
C ILE A 647 6.05 -29.09 -2.28
N VAL A 648 6.06 -29.98 -1.30
CA VAL A 648 6.76 -29.77 -0.03
C VAL A 648 8.28 -29.76 -0.26
N GLY A 649 8.95 -28.74 0.26
CA GLY A 649 10.37 -28.46 0.01
C GLY A 649 10.63 -27.52 -1.16
N ASN A 650 9.63 -27.24 -2.01
CA ASN A 650 9.75 -26.27 -3.09
C ASN A 650 9.95 -24.85 -2.54
N ALA A 651 10.56 -23.99 -3.36
CA ALA A 651 10.66 -22.58 -3.04
C ALA A 651 9.28 -21.93 -2.96
N ALA A 652 9.04 -21.11 -1.93
CA ALA A 652 7.79 -20.37 -1.77
C ALA A 652 7.63 -19.34 -2.91
N PRO A 653 6.44 -19.23 -3.51
CA PRO A 653 6.22 -18.34 -4.65
C PRO A 653 6.29 -16.85 -4.24
N GLY A 654 6.76 -16.02 -5.18
CA GLY A 654 6.84 -14.57 -5.00
C GLY A 654 7.96 -14.12 -4.04
N VAL A 655 8.96 -14.97 -3.78
CA VAL A 655 10.12 -14.67 -2.92
C VAL A 655 11.36 -14.46 -3.79
N SER A 656 11.74 -13.22 -4.01
CA SER A 656 13.03 -12.86 -4.59
C SER A 656 14.11 -12.99 -3.52
N ARG A 657 15.18 -13.74 -3.82
CA ARG A 657 16.23 -14.07 -2.84
C ARG A 657 17.04 -12.85 -2.41
N HIS A 658 17.42 -12.01 -3.34
CA HIS A 658 18.16 -10.77 -3.09
C HIS A 658 17.34 -9.59 -3.60
N ASN A 659 17.15 -8.60 -2.75
CA ASN A 659 16.46 -7.37 -3.06
C ASN A 659 17.31 -6.18 -2.59
N VAL A 660 17.62 -5.26 -3.48
CA VAL A 660 18.39 -4.05 -3.19
C VAL A 660 17.59 -2.86 -3.66
N THR A 661 17.46 -1.85 -2.82
CA THR A 661 16.93 -0.54 -3.17
C THR A 661 17.90 0.53 -2.69
N LEU A 662 18.21 1.46 -3.55
CA LEU A 662 19.05 2.61 -3.26
C LEU A 662 18.41 3.84 -3.88
N TRP A 663 18.28 4.90 -3.13
CA TRP A 663 18.07 6.26 -3.61
C TRP A 663 19.02 7.20 -2.90
N THR A 664 19.72 8.06 -3.64
CA THR A 664 20.67 9.02 -3.08
C THR A 664 20.54 10.35 -3.80
N ALA A 665 20.75 11.44 -3.09
CA ALA A 665 20.73 12.79 -3.64
C ALA A 665 21.87 13.64 -3.03
N TYR A 666 22.42 14.51 -3.84
CA TYR A 666 23.49 15.43 -3.45
C TYR A 666 23.17 16.84 -3.87
N ASP A 667 23.12 17.73 -2.90
CA ASP A 667 23.01 19.18 -3.13
C ASP A 667 24.38 19.75 -3.49
N ILE A 668 24.53 20.27 -4.71
CA ILE A 668 25.79 20.84 -5.21
C ILE A 668 26.06 22.13 -4.43
N PRO A 669 27.19 22.23 -3.69
CA PRO A 669 27.56 23.46 -2.98
C PRO A 669 27.79 24.64 -3.91
N HIS A 670 27.42 25.84 -3.50
CA HIS A 670 27.67 27.10 -4.23
C HIS A 670 29.15 27.33 -4.55
N THR A 671 30.05 26.76 -3.74
CA THR A 671 31.50 26.83 -3.99
C THR A 671 31.94 26.08 -5.25
N LEU A 672 31.17 25.04 -5.66
CA LEU A 672 31.43 24.26 -6.87
C LEU A 672 30.67 24.80 -8.09
N LEU A 673 29.50 25.38 -7.87
CA LEU A 673 28.65 25.91 -8.92
C LEU A 673 28.01 27.23 -8.44
N PRO A 674 28.62 28.40 -8.72
CA PRO A 674 28.15 29.68 -8.21
C PRO A 674 26.96 30.22 -9.03
N VAL A 675 25.85 29.47 -9.05
CA VAL A 675 24.58 29.92 -9.64
C VAL A 675 23.58 30.27 -8.52
N PRO A 676 22.69 31.24 -8.75
CA PRO A 676 21.60 31.50 -7.79
C PRO A 676 20.76 30.26 -7.57
N GLY A 677 20.39 29.96 -6.31
CA GLY A 677 19.52 28.84 -6.00
C GLY A 677 20.27 27.55 -5.63
N LYS A 678 19.59 26.41 -5.73
CA LYS A 678 20.06 25.09 -5.30
C LYS A 678 19.96 24.11 -6.44
N LEU A 679 21.06 23.47 -6.80
CA LEU A 679 21.11 22.36 -7.75
C LEU A 679 21.27 21.05 -6.97
N THR A 680 20.37 20.11 -7.20
CA THR A 680 20.40 18.76 -6.62
C THR A 680 20.53 17.74 -7.74
N ILE A 681 21.46 16.80 -7.61
CA ILE A 681 21.55 15.61 -8.47
C ILE A 681 21.20 14.39 -7.63
N GLY A 682 20.51 13.44 -8.20
CA GLY A 682 20.12 12.22 -7.52
C GLY A 682 20.12 11.02 -8.44
N GLY A 683 20.11 9.85 -7.83
CA GLY A 683 19.99 8.59 -8.57
C GLY A 683 19.59 7.44 -7.67
N GLY A 684 19.07 6.40 -8.30
CA GLY A 684 18.59 5.22 -7.62
C GLY A 684 18.89 3.94 -8.39
N LEU A 685 18.94 2.87 -7.64
CA LEU A 685 19.09 1.51 -8.16
C LEU A 685 18.08 0.61 -7.47
N GLN A 686 17.41 -0.22 -8.26
CA GLN A 686 16.52 -1.27 -7.78
C GLN A 686 16.94 -2.58 -8.44
N TYR A 687 17.15 -3.59 -7.62
CA TYR A 687 17.46 -4.94 -8.08
C TYR A 687 16.70 -5.97 -7.26
N ALA A 688 16.09 -6.93 -7.93
CA ALA A 688 15.48 -8.10 -7.31
C ALA A 688 15.77 -9.33 -8.15
N THR A 689 16.29 -10.39 -7.52
CA THR A 689 16.45 -11.67 -8.22
C THR A 689 15.12 -12.25 -8.62
N GLY A 690 15.10 -13.00 -9.72
CA GLY A 690 13.93 -13.73 -10.17
C GLY A 690 13.36 -14.67 -9.09
N TYR A 691 12.07 -14.97 -9.23
CA TYR A 691 11.34 -15.79 -8.27
C TYR A 691 10.45 -16.82 -8.96
N TRP A 692 10.04 -17.84 -8.23
CA TRP A 692 9.01 -18.77 -8.67
C TRP A 692 7.63 -18.15 -8.51
N ALA A 693 6.82 -18.18 -9.54
CA ALA A 693 5.49 -17.57 -9.55
C ALA A 693 4.41 -18.51 -8.97
N ASP A 694 4.72 -19.80 -8.82
CA ASP A 694 3.83 -20.84 -8.29
C ASP A 694 4.56 -21.75 -7.29
N SER A 695 3.80 -22.45 -6.44
CA SER A 695 4.33 -23.37 -5.44
C SER A 695 4.84 -24.68 -6.05
N ALA A 696 4.44 -25.02 -7.28
CA ALA A 696 4.96 -26.17 -8.01
C ALA A 696 6.35 -25.93 -8.59
N ASN A 697 6.83 -24.66 -8.58
CA ASN A 697 8.07 -24.22 -9.19
C ASN A 697 8.13 -24.51 -10.69
N THR A 698 7.01 -24.35 -11.38
CA THR A 698 6.90 -24.53 -12.81
C THR A 698 7.04 -23.23 -13.60
N ALA A 699 6.68 -22.09 -13.00
CA ALA A 699 6.76 -20.77 -13.62
C ALA A 699 7.80 -19.89 -12.93
N LYS A 700 8.75 -19.36 -13.72
CA LYS A 700 9.86 -18.55 -13.21
C LYS A 700 9.85 -17.15 -13.82
N MET A 701 9.86 -16.15 -12.96
CA MET A 701 10.04 -14.75 -13.36
C MET A 701 11.53 -14.39 -13.37
N PRO A 702 12.00 -13.62 -14.36
CA PRO A 702 13.38 -13.17 -14.44
C PRO A 702 13.73 -12.14 -13.36
N ASP A 703 15.00 -11.75 -13.30
CA ASP A 703 15.49 -10.70 -12.43
C ASP A 703 14.93 -9.35 -12.89
N ASN A 704 14.69 -8.45 -11.94
CA ASN A 704 14.36 -7.07 -12.20
C ASN A 704 15.54 -6.16 -11.88
N PHE A 705 15.81 -5.19 -12.75
CA PHE A 705 16.86 -4.19 -12.57
C PHE A 705 16.42 -2.82 -13.11
N SER A 706 16.54 -1.76 -12.33
CA SER A 706 16.31 -0.38 -12.75
C SER A 706 17.42 0.53 -12.23
N LEU A 707 17.93 1.38 -13.11
CA LEU A 707 18.79 2.50 -12.77
C LEU A 707 18.04 3.79 -13.10
N ASP A 708 17.87 4.63 -12.09
CA ASP A 708 17.12 5.89 -12.19
C ASP A 708 18.05 7.08 -11.88
N ALA A 709 17.77 8.26 -12.44
CA ALA A 709 18.52 9.49 -12.14
C ALA A 709 17.61 10.70 -12.14
N MET A 710 18.03 11.73 -11.41
CA MET A 710 17.32 13.00 -11.28
C MET A 710 18.33 14.16 -11.30
N ILE A 711 17.92 15.26 -11.93
CA ILE A 711 18.51 16.58 -11.75
C ILE A 711 17.39 17.56 -11.42
N ALA A 712 17.55 18.36 -10.36
CA ALA A 712 16.57 19.35 -9.95
C ALA A 712 17.23 20.67 -9.62
N TYR A 713 16.67 21.77 -10.11
CA TYR A 713 17.12 23.12 -9.86
C TYR A 713 16.01 23.95 -9.21
N LYS A 714 16.30 24.50 -8.03
CA LYS A 714 15.38 25.36 -7.26
C LYS A 714 15.95 26.76 -7.15
N VAL A 715 15.21 27.74 -7.62
CA VAL A 715 15.58 29.16 -7.53
C VAL A 715 14.37 30.00 -7.12
N GLY A 716 14.49 30.69 -6.00
CA GLY A 716 13.36 31.41 -5.41
C GLY A 716 12.19 30.47 -5.18
N LYS A 717 11.05 30.79 -5.76
CA LYS A 717 9.81 30.00 -5.67
C LYS A 717 9.67 28.90 -6.74
N TYR A 718 10.59 28.83 -7.71
CA TYR A 718 10.50 27.89 -8.82
C TYR A 718 11.40 26.67 -8.61
N ARG A 719 10.90 25.50 -9.01
CA ARG A 719 11.65 24.26 -9.10
C ARG A 719 11.45 23.65 -10.48
N ILE A 720 12.52 23.24 -11.12
CA ILE A 720 12.49 22.47 -12.37
C ILE A 720 13.26 21.19 -12.12
N SER A 721 12.72 20.05 -12.50
CA SER A 721 13.40 18.77 -12.39
C SER A 721 13.20 17.91 -13.62
N LEU A 722 14.23 17.13 -13.95
CA LEU A 722 14.21 16.09 -14.97
C LEU A 722 14.56 14.77 -14.30
N ASN A 723 13.67 13.81 -14.40
CA ASN A 723 13.85 12.45 -13.93
C ASN A 723 13.92 11.50 -15.12
N GLY A 724 14.84 10.54 -15.07
CA GLY A 724 14.93 9.43 -16.00
C GLY A 724 14.80 8.12 -15.21
N TYR A 725 13.92 7.25 -15.66
CA TYR A 725 13.65 5.95 -15.01
C TYR A 725 14.07 4.83 -15.94
N ASN A 726 14.57 3.73 -15.36
CA ASN A 726 15.06 2.57 -16.09
C ASN A 726 16.01 2.96 -17.24
N LEU A 727 17.03 3.77 -16.93
CA LEU A 727 17.97 4.34 -17.89
C LEU A 727 18.73 3.28 -18.71
N THR A 728 18.91 2.08 -18.14
CA THR A 728 19.51 0.93 -18.81
C THR A 728 18.59 0.25 -19.80
N ASP A 729 17.33 0.68 -19.85
CA ASP A 729 16.30 0.10 -20.74
C ASP A 729 16.12 -1.41 -20.53
N HIS A 730 16.24 -1.88 -19.29
CA HIS A 730 16.08 -3.29 -18.96
C HIS A 730 14.61 -3.72 -19.03
N LEU A 731 14.33 -4.93 -19.50
CA LEU A 731 12.98 -5.50 -19.49
C LEU A 731 12.66 -6.04 -18.09
N ASN A 732 11.81 -5.35 -17.38
CA ASN A 732 11.37 -5.69 -16.04
C ASN A 732 9.92 -6.17 -16.04
N TYR A 733 9.53 -6.90 -15.00
CA TYR A 733 8.16 -7.37 -14.80
C TYR A 733 7.63 -6.89 -13.46
N GLN A 734 6.49 -6.23 -13.51
CA GLN A 734 5.78 -5.72 -12.35
C GLN A 734 5.21 -6.85 -11.51
N SER A 735 4.57 -7.83 -12.18
CA SER A 735 3.80 -8.88 -11.52
C SER A 735 3.64 -10.10 -12.42
N SER A 736 3.21 -11.20 -11.81
CA SER A 736 2.89 -12.45 -12.51
C SER A 736 1.68 -13.15 -11.90
N PHE A 737 1.06 -13.99 -12.70
CA PHE A 737 0.02 -14.91 -12.27
C PHE A 737 0.38 -16.33 -12.67
N GLY A 738 1.13 -17.02 -11.82
CA GLY A 738 1.57 -18.41 -12.01
C GLY A 738 2.16 -18.68 -13.39
N ALA A 739 1.80 -19.82 -13.96
CA ALA A 739 2.15 -20.25 -15.32
C ALA A 739 1.22 -19.68 -16.42
N VAL A 740 0.55 -18.55 -16.16
CA VAL A 740 -0.47 -18.00 -17.08
C VAL A 740 0.00 -16.74 -17.78
N ARG A 741 0.45 -15.72 -17.03
CA ARG A 741 0.81 -14.42 -17.60
C ARG A 741 1.74 -13.61 -16.72
N ALA A 742 2.43 -12.65 -17.31
CA ALA A 742 3.31 -11.69 -16.62
C ALA A 742 3.11 -10.28 -17.20
N VAL A 743 3.19 -9.26 -16.34
CA VAL A 743 3.01 -7.86 -16.74
C VAL A 743 4.37 -7.19 -16.85
N PRO A 744 4.85 -6.84 -18.06
CA PRO A 744 6.05 -6.02 -18.22
C PRO A 744 5.85 -4.63 -17.62
N THR A 745 6.92 -4.04 -17.11
CA THR A 745 6.92 -2.61 -16.73
C THR A 745 7.25 -1.74 -17.94
N SER A 746 7.05 -0.43 -17.78
CA SER A 746 7.57 0.54 -18.75
C SER A 746 9.08 0.38 -18.91
N ARG A 747 9.56 0.54 -20.15
CA ARG A 747 10.98 0.62 -20.49
C ARG A 747 11.53 1.98 -20.01
N ARG A 748 12.60 2.49 -20.61
CA ARG A 748 13.17 3.79 -20.26
C ARG A 748 12.17 4.92 -20.49
N THR A 749 11.92 5.73 -19.45
CA THR A 749 10.99 6.87 -19.48
C THR A 749 11.63 8.11 -18.88
N PHE A 750 11.11 9.28 -19.26
CA PHE A 750 11.54 10.58 -18.75
C PHE A 750 10.34 11.38 -18.25
N LEU A 751 10.57 12.20 -17.23
CA LEU A 751 9.61 13.15 -16.68
C LEU A 751 10.28 14.50 -16.47
N LEU A 752 9.76 15.53 -17.12
CA LEU A 752 10.05 16.93 -16.82
C LEU A 752 8.97 17.46 -15.87
N ASN A 753 9.37 18.03 -14.75
CA ASN A 753 8.46 18.69 -13.81
C ASN A 753 8.83 20.15 -13.60
N VAL A 754 7.83 21.02 -13.54
CA VAL A 754 7.98 22.43 -13.21
C VAL A 754 7.05 22.74 -12.04
N GLY A 755 7.62 23.14 -10.93
CA GLY A 755 6.91 23.46 -9.69
C GLY A 755 7.09 24.91 -9.27
N MET A 756 6.11 25.42 -8.53
CA MET A 756 6.15 26.75 -7.93
C MET A 756 5.55 26.67 -6.52
N THR A 757 6.24 27.31 -5.55
CA THR A 757 5.80 27.40 -4.14
C THR A 757 5.68 28.86 -3.71
N PHE A 758 4.58 29.20 -3.03
CA PHE A 758 4.26 30.56 -2.54
C PHE A 758 4.21 30.59 -1.01
#